data_8399bc2838d16e0ec0772d13a8a2e40d
#
_entry.id   8399bc2838d16e0ec0772d13a8a2e40d
#
_cell.length_a   1.000
_cell.length_b   1.000
_cell.length_c   1.000
_cell.angle_alpha   90.00
_cell.angle_beta   90.00
_cell.angle_gamma   90.00
#
_symmetry.space_group_name_H-M   'P 1'
#
loop_
_entity.id
_entity.type
_entity.pdbx_description
1 polymer ?
#
loop_
_entity_poly.entity_id
_entity_poly.type
_entity_poly.pdbx_seq_one_letter_code
_entity_poly.pdbx_strand_id
1 'polypeptide(L)'
;MTVTADLIEAYLKCPTKCFLLSRGEVGAGNAYADWARTKSTSFRREGVRRLIAGVAADKCVTSMSATESLRVAQWQFAIDFEARSHNLQCACHALKCIPSLGRDRAAQFMPIRYVSRNKPTRDDKLLVAFDGVVLSEMLDRTIDNGRIIYGDHYAALQVKTSVLTDDVRRVIEKVGALLANSAPPDLVLNRHCAECEFKTRCRQRAIDQDHLSLLGGMAEKERTKLNSRGIFTVTQLSYTFRPRRRPKELKDKREKYHPSLKALAIREGKIYIAGSPKWKIEGTHVYLDVEGLPDRDFYYLIGIRVRAGDSTVQHSLWADSPAEEGRIWQQFLGKLAEVENPVLIHYGSFESVFLKRMCERHGAPPAGGGVARALESPINLLSIIFGQIYFPTYSNRLKEIAGWLGFKWSEQEASGLQAIIWRDDWEQTKAPLVKEKLVTYNLEDCTALELVDAAVAQIVEQGTGLNSEGKDRFEIVAANNVDCKHTIWPRFSSSIEGFETINKAARWDYQRDRVYTRTEEELKRSRRKGKSLTLTRRSIRISRVTVCEPLRRCPRCQRKGTQDFRKVTKCLHDLRFTRFGVHGSLVKYQFQVFRCPTCQEFTPWPTEFWDRSTYGRNLASFAIFEIIELCVSQRSVTQTLNRLFGFRLDEIVIRRFKTRGAEYYQETRQKILDKMVHGNLIHADETRIKLHDKTAYVWVFATWREVVYFYSETREGSFVLYKAL
;
A
#
# COMPACT_ATOMS: atom_id res chain seq x y z
N MET A 1 -13.93 -3.08 27.53
CA MET A 1 -14.74 -3.74 26.47
C MET A 1 -14.19 -5.12 26.19
N THR A 2 -15.07 -6.09 26.00
CA THR A 2 -14.71 -7.49 25.74
C THR A 2 -14.46 -7.72 24.25
N VAL A 3 -13.36 -8.34 23.90
CA VAL A 3 -13.03 -8.77 22.54
C VAL A 3 -13.60 -10.15 22.31
N THR A 4 -14.56 -10.26 21.38
CA THR A 4 -15.22 -11.51 21.03
C THR A 4 -14.73 -12.08 19.71
N ALA A 5 -14.97 -13.37 19.45
CA ALA A 5 -14.65 -14.01 18.18
C ALA A 5 -15.32 -13.29 16.98
N ASP A 6 -16.56 -12.82 17.16
CA ASP A 6 -17.29 -12.09 16.12
C ASP A 6 -16.64 -10.73 15.80
N LEU A 7 -16.13 -10.03 16.83
CA LEU A 7 -15.39 -8.79 16.62
C LEU A 7 -14.04 -9.03 15.94
N ILE A 8 -13.35 -10.13 16.26
CA ILE A 8 -12.13 -10.55 15.55
C ILE A 8 -12.45 -10.84 14.08
N GLU A 9 -13.50 -11.63 13.79
CA GLU A 9 -13.92 -11.92 12.42
C GLU A 9 -14.30 -10.65 11.66
N ALA A 10 -15.07 -9.77 12.29
CA ALA A 10 -15.45 -8.48 11.70
C ALA A 10 -14.21 -7.61 11.40
N TYR A 11 -13.25 -7.57 12.33
CA TYR A 11 -12.00 -6.80 12.13
C TYR A 11 -11.14 -7.33 10.99
N LEU A 12 -11.00 -8.65 10.87
CA LEU A 12 -10.26 -9.28 9.78
C LEU A 12 -10.84 -8.93 8.40
N LYS A 13 -12.16 -8.74 8.33
CA LYS A 13 -12.86 -8.28 7.12
C LYS A 13 -12.80 -6.77 6.94
N CYS A 14 -13.04 -6.00 8.00
CA CYS A 14 -13.10 -4.53 7.96
C CYS A 14 -13.06 -3.91 9.36
N PRO A 15 -12.08 -3.02 9.68
CA PRO A 15 -12.04 -2.31 10.96
C PRO A 15 -13.31 -1.48 11.22
N THR A 16 -13.88 -0.84 10.18
CA THR A 16 -15.12 -0.06 10.31
C THR A 16 -16.29 -0.97 10.69
N LYS A 17 -16.42 -2.17 10.09
CA LYS A 17 -17.44 -3.15 10.48
C LYS A 17 -17.29 -3.55 11.95
N CYS A 18 -16.09 -3.88 12.39
CA CYS A 18 -15.80 -4.23 13.78
C CYS A 18 -16.21 -3.10 14.73
N PHE A 19 -15.88 -1.86 14.42
CA PHE A 19 -16.25 -0.69 15.23
C PHE A 19 -17.78 -0.53 15.31
N LEU A 20 -18.50 -0.59 14.18
CA LEU A 20 -19.95 -0.45 14.15
C LEU A 20 -20.66 -1.54 14.96
N LEU A 21 -20.25 -2.80 14.78
CA LEU A 21 -20.79 -3.92 15.56
C LEU A 21 -20.51 -3.77 17.06
N SER A 22 -19.34 -3.30 17.45
CA SER A 22 -18.99 -3.08 18.87
C SER A 22 -19.85 -2.00 19.54
N ARG A 23 -20.44 -1.09 18.76
CA ARG A 23 -21.38 -0.05 19.24
C ARG A 23 -22.84 -0.51 19.18
N GLY A 24 -23.10 -1.76 18.82
CA GLY A 24 -24.45 -2.29 18.69
C GLY A 24 -25.22 -1.76 17.46
N GLU A 25 -24.50 -1.20 16.47
CA GLU A 25 -25.14 -0.70 15.27
C GLU A 25 -25.61 -1.85 14.37
N VAL A 26 -26.82 -1.72 13.85
CA VAL A 26 -27.45 -2.68 12.95
C VAL A 26 -27.32 -2.17 11.51
N GLY A 27 -26.86 -3.04 10.60
CA GLY A 27 -26.79 -2.72 9.18
C GLY A 27 -28.15 -2.78 8.48
N ALA A 28 -28.23 -2.21 7.28
CA ALA A 28 -29.45 -2.25 6.46
C ALA A 28 -29.79 -3.66 5.92
N GLY A 29 -28.96 -4.66 6.22
CA GLY A 29 -29.04 -6.01 5.69
C GLY A 29 -28.21 -6.21 4.42
N ASN A 30 -27.95 -7.48 4.11
CA ASN A 30 -27.32 -7.92 2.86
C ASN A 30 -27.76 -9.37 2.61
N ALA A 31 -28.45 -9.60 1.52
CA ALA A 31 -29.04 -10.92 1.20
C ALA A 31 -27.98 -12.04 1.24
N TYR A 32 -26.78 -11.77 0.73
CA TYR A 32 -25.70 -12.75 0.77
C TYR A 32 -25.17 -13.02 2.20
N ALA A 33 -25.04 -11.98 3.01
CA ALA A 33 -24.60 -12.14 4.40
C ALA A 33 -25.63 -12.97 5.21
N ASP A 34 -26.91 -12.72 5.00
CA ASP A 34 -28.01 -13.42 5.69
C ASP A 34 -28.09 -14.89 5.23
N TRP A 35 -28.00 -15.13 3.93
CA TRP A 35 -27.91 -16.48 3.36
C TRP A 35 -26.69 -17.23 3.89
N ALA A 36 -25.48 -16.61 3.87
CA ALA A 36 -24.26 -17.23 4.36
C ALA A 36 -24.33 -17.58 5.84
N ARG A 37 -24.98 -16.72 6.66
CA ARG A 37 -25.22 -16.97 8.08
C ARG A 37 -26.15 -18.16 8.29
N THR A 38 -27.28 -18.20 7.56
CA THR A 38 -28.22 -19.33 7.60
C THR A 38 -27.55 -20.63 7.20
N LYS A 39 -26.80 -20.63 6.11
CA LYS A 39 -26.04 -21.80 5.63
C LYS A 39 -25.00 -22.27 6.64
N SER A 40 -24.25 -21.34 7.23
CA SER A 40 -23.26 -21.65 8.26
C SER A 40 -23.91 -22.26 9.50
N THR A 41 -25.05 -21.72 9.94
CA THR A 41 -25.80 -22.26 11.09
C THR A 41 -26.33 -23.67 10.81
N SER A 42 -26.89 -23.90 9.64
CA SER A 42 -27.39 -25.22 9.23
C SER A 42 -26.25 -26.24 9.11
N PHE A 43 -25.15 -25.84 8.51
CA PHE A 43 -23.94 -26.65 8.38
C PHE A 43 -23.36 -27.03 9.76
N ARG A 44 -23.28 -26.06 10.68
CA ARG A 44 -22.82 -26.30 12.06
C ARG A 44 -23.74 -27.28 12.78
N ARG A 45 -25.05 -27.12 12.70
CA ARG A 45 -26.04 -28.02 13.33
C ARG A 45 -25.88 -29.46 12.85
N GLU A 46 -25.78 -29.66 11.54
CA GLU A 46 -25.57 -30.99 10.97
C GLU A 46 -24.18 -31.54 11.32
N GLY A 47 -23.14 -30.72 11.29
CA GLY A 47 -21.77 -31.10 11.68
C GLY A 47 -21.69 -31.54 13.15
N VAL A 48 -22.36 -30.83 14.05
CA VAL A 48 -22.48 -31.25 15.47
C VAL A 48 -23.23 -32.56 15.58
N ARG A 49 -24.36 -32.74 14.89
CA ARG A 49 -25.10 -33.99 14.86
C ARG A 49 -24.22 -35.17 14.46
N ARG A 50 -23.40 -35.02 13.43
CA ARG A 50 -22.42 -36.03 12.97
C ARG A 50 -21.31 -36.27 13.97
N LEU A 51 -20.83 -35.21 14.64
CA LEU A 51 -19.74 -35.31 15.60
C LEU A 51 -20.14 -36.15 16.82
N ILE A 52 -21.39 -36.01 17.28
CA ILE A 52 -21.91 -36.72 18.45
C ILE A 52 -22.57 -38.07 18.10
N ALA A 53 -22.80 -38.34 16.80
CA ALA A 53 -23.31 -39.63 16.37
C ALA A 53 -22.34 -40.73 16.74
N GLY A 54 -22.75 -41.66 17.60
CA GLY A 54 -21.89 -42.75 18.12
C GLY A 54 -21.15 -42.43 19.42
N VAL A 55 -21.38 -41.23 20.03
CA VAL A 55 -20.88 -40.88 21.35
C VAL A 55 -22.01 -41.01 22.37
N ALA A 56 -21.74 -41.64 23.52
CA ALA A 56 -22.74 -41.82 24.58
C ALA A 56 -23.20 -40.45 25.10
N ALA A 57 -24.50 -40.32 25.38
CA ALA A 57 -25.13 -39.01 25.72
C ALA A 57 -24.51 -38.37 26.99
N ASP A 58 -24.07 -39.18 27.95
CA ASP A 58 -23.37 -38.73 29.15
C ASP A 58 -21.97 -38.14 28.88
N LYS A 59 -21.42 -38.41 27.69
CA LYS A 59 -20.13 -37.90 27.22
C LYS A 59 -20.23 -36.61 26.40
N CYS A 60 -21.43 -36.08 26.19
CA CYS A 60 -21.69 -34.88 25.47
C CYS A 60 -22.42 -33.86 26.36
N VAL A 61 -21.88 -32.64 26.46
CA VAL A 61 -22.48 -31.56 27.23
C VAL A 61 -22.77 -30.39 26.30
N THR A 62 -23.91 -29.73 26.50
CA THR A 62 -24.32 -28.57 25.69
C THR A 62 -24.39 -27.30 26.53
N SER A 63 -24.03 -26.15 25.95
CA SER A 63 -24.14 -24.81 26.55
C SER A 63 -23.43 -24.67 27.91
N MET A 64 -22.21 -25.17 28.01
CA MET A 64 -21.41 -25.03 29.21
C MET A 64 -20.69 -23.69 29.26
N SER A 65 -20.83 -22.98 30.37
CA SER A 65 -19.95 -21.85 30.72
C SER A 65 -19.09 -22.24 31.91
N ALA A 66 -17.75 -21.95 31.77
CA ALA A 66 -16.72 -21.77 32.82
C ALA A 66 -16.14 -22.95 33.59
N THR A 67 -15.11 -22.67 34.11
CA THR A 67 -13.88 -22.98 34.86
C THR A 67 -13.88 -24.20 35.79
N GLU A 68 -14.93 -24.55 36.54
CA GLU A 68 -14.92 -25.68 37.45
C GLU A 68 -15.08 -27.04 36.79
N SER A 69 -15.87 -27.09 35.71
CA SER A 69 -16.16 -28.33 34.99
C SER A 69 -15.03 -28.84 34.07
N LEU A 70 -14.07 -27.99 33.74
CA LEU A 70 -12.94 -28.39 32.88
C LEU A 70 -11.83 -29.13 33.64
N ARG A 71 -11.70 -28.92 34.92
CA ARG A 71 -10.68 -29.61 35.75
C ARG A 71 -11.02 -31.06 36.02
N VAL A 72 -12.30 -31.41 35.95
CA VAL A 72 -12.83 -32.76 36.18
C VAL A 72 -13.65 -33.25 34.97
N ALA A 73 -13.21 -32.89 33.77
CA ALA A 73 -13.95 -33.21 32.53
C ALA A 73 -14.07 -34.73 32.33
N GLN A 74 -15.25 -35.29 32.56
CA GLN A 74 -15.61 -36.69 32.23
C GLN A 74 -16.28 -36.77 30.84
N TRP A 75 -16.57 -35.63 30.20
CA TRP A 75 -17.16 -35.54 28.89
C TRP A 75 -16.11 -35.61 27.77
N GLN A 76 -16.52 -36.08 26.61
CA GLN A 76 -15.67 -36.13 25.40
C GLN A 76 -15.83 -34.90 24.52
N PHE A 77 -17.05 -34.36 24.45
CA PHE A 77 -17.34 -33.14 23.69
C PHE A 77 -18.23 -32.20 24.51
N ALA A 78 -17.88 -30.90 24.49
CA ALA A 78 -18.73 -29.82 24.92
C ALA A 78 -19.15 -29.01 23.69
N ILE A 79 -20.46 -28.88 23.45
CA ILE A 79 -21.03 -28.15 22.33
C ILE A 79 -21.43 -26.76 22.80
N ASP A 80 -21.23 -25.75 21.93
CA ASP A 80 -21.51 -24.34 22.23
C ASP A 80 -20.81 -23.88 23.53
N PHE A 81 -19.52 -24.19 23.61
CA PHE A 81 -18.72 -23.92 24.79
C PHE A 81 -18.24 -22.47 24.81
N GLU A 82 -18.64 -21.71 25.84
CA GLU A 82 -18.16 -20.34 26.08
C GLU A 82 -16.98 -20.32 27.03
N ALA A 83 -15.90 -19.66 26.59
CA ALA A 83 -14.73 -19.40 27.44
C ALA A 83 -14.50 -17.90 27.57
N ARG A 84 -14.08 -17.47 28.76
CA ARG A 84 -13.75 -16.07 29.07
C ARG A 84 -12.44 -16.00 29.81
N SER A 85 -11.57 -15.09 29.41
CA SER A 85 -10.33 -14.77 30.11
C SER A 85 -10.09 -13.26 30.00
N HIS A 86 -9.97 -12.59 31.15
CA HIS A 86 -9.80 -11.15 31.22
C HIS A 86 -10.85 -10.38 30.37
N ASN A 87 -10.37 -9.79 29.29
CA ASN A 87 -11.20 -9.05 28.34
C ASN A 87 -11.47 -9.80 27.03
N LEU A 88 -11.20 -11.11 27.00
CA LEU A 88 -11.42 -11.97 25.83
C LEU A 88 -12.59 -12.93 26.08
N GLN A 89 -13.38 -13.16 25.06
CA GLN A 89 -14.48 -14.13 25.07
C GLN A 89 -14.54 -14.88 23.74
N CYS A 90 -14.55 -16.21 23.81
CA CYS A 90 -14.83 -17.03 22.64
C CYS A 90 -16.02 -17.95 22.85
N ALA A 91 -16.70 -18.30 21.77
CA ALA A 91 -17.74 -19.30 21.69
C ALA A 91 -17.26 -20.39 20.72
N CYS A 92 -16.68 -21.45 21.26
CA CYS A 92 -16.27 -22.59 20.45
C CYS A 92 -17.50 -23.36 19.96
N HIS A 93 -17.57 -23.71 18.68
CA HIS A 93 -18.67 -24.49 18.14
C HIS A 93 -18.73 -25.89 18.81
N ALA A 94 -17.57 -26.48 19.08
CA ALA A 94 -17.41 -27.62 19.94
C ALA A 94 -16.01 -27.63 20.57
N LEU A 95 -15.87 -28.18 21.73
CA LEU A 95 -14.60 -28.42 22.42
C LEU A 95 -14.43 -29.91 22.65
N LYS A 96 -13.34 -30.51 22.18
CA LYS A 96 -13.00 -31.91 22.41
C LYS A 96 -12.08 -32.03 23.60
N CYS A 97 -12.42 -32.85 24.58
CA CYS A 97 -11.53 -33.29 25.65
C CYS A 97 -10.75 -34.52 25.20
N ILE A 98 -9.44 -34.44 25.31
CA ILE A 98 -8.51 -35.57 25.02
C ILE A 98 -7.99 -36.01 26.38
N PRO A 99 -8.39 -37.21 26.84
CA PRO A 99 -7.96 -37.73 28.14
C PRO A 99 -6.44 -37.85 28.24
N SER A 100 -5.93 -37.67 29.43
CA SER A 100 -4.52 -37.90 29.69
C SER A 100 -4.16 -39.41 29.58
N LEU A 101 -3.02 -39.69 28.97
CA LEU A 101 -2.45 -41.04 28.86
C LEU A 101 -1.59 -41.45 30.08
N GLY A 102 -1.61 -40.71 31.17
CA GLY A 102 -0.80 -40.99 32.36
C GLY A 102 -1.27 -40.22 33.62
N ARG A 103 -0.89 -40.74 34.81
CA ARG A 103 -1.34 -40.19 36.10
C ARG A 103 -0.94 -38.73 36.39
N ASP A 104 0.12 -38.21 35.72
CA ASP A 104 0.67 -36.88 35.97
C ASP A 104 0.43 -35.87 34.84
N ARG A 105 -0.31 -36.24 33.81
CA ARG A 105 -0.63 -35.31 32.69
C ARG A 105 -2.12 -34.95 32.72
N ALA A 106 -2.39 -33.66 32.70
CA ALA A 106 -3.76 -33.17 32.62
C ALA A 106 -4.37 -33.37 31.24
N ALA A 107 -5.70 -33.51 31.18
CA ALA A 107 -6.46 -33.61 29.92
C ALA A 107 -6.15 -32.42 29.00
N GLN A 108 -6.04 -32.67 27.69
CA GLN A 108 -5.86 -31.64 26.68
C GLN A 108 -7.21 -31.27 26.06
N PHE A 109 -7.32 -30.05 25.61
CA PHE A 109 -8.53 -29.53 24.98
C PHE A 109 -8.22 -29.08 23.55
N MET A 110 -9.15 -29.35 22.63
CA MET A 110 -9.01 -28.99 21.24
C MET A 110 -10.29 -28.29 20.75
N PRO A 111 -10.24 -26.96 20.48
CA PRO A 111 -11.37 -26.22 19.92
C PRO A 111 -11.66 -26.68 18.50
N ILE A 112 -12.95 -26.78 18.18
CA ILE A 112 -13.47 -27.18 16.86
C ILE A 112 -14.37 -26.09 16.33
N ARG A 113 -14.11 -25.66 15.08
CA ARG A 113 -14.97 -24.75 14.33
C ARG A 113 -15.51 -25.41 13.08
N TYR A 114 -16.75 -25.10 12.74
CA TYR A 114 -17.41 -25.54 11.50
C TYR A 114 -17.38 -24.42 10.49
N VAL A 115 -16.96 -24.71 9.26
CA VAL A 115 -16.85 -23.78 8.13
C VAL A 115 -17.56 -24.39 6.93
N SER A 116 -18.66 -23.78 6.48
CA SER A 116 -19.49 -24.33 5.40
C SER A 116 -18.83 -24.33 4.03
N ARG A 117 -17.73 -23.61 3.85
CA ARG A 117 -16.97 -23.51 2.58
C ARG A 117 -16.07 -24.73 2.38
N ASN A 118 -15.88 -25.12 1.12
CA ASN A 118 -15.00 -26.25 0.76
C ASN A 118 -13.50 -25.95 0.93
N LYS A 119 -13.10 -24.68 1.09
CA LYS A 119 -11.70 -24.27 1.30
C LYS A 119 -11.60 -23.32 2.50
N PRO A 120 -11.06 -23.79 3.65
CA PRO A 120 -10.79 -22.93 4.79
C PRO A 120 -9.76 -21.86 4.46
N THR A 121 -10.01 -20.64 4.90
CA THR A 121 -9.12 -19.49 4.70
C THR A 121 -8.12 -19.34 5.86
N ARG A 122 -7.18 -18.38 5.72
CA ARG A 122 -6.31 -17.98 6.82
C ARG A 122 -7.11 -17.41 8.00
N ASP A 123 -8.17 -16.67 7.71
CA ASP A 123 -9.02 -16.05 8.75
C ASP A 123 -9.73 -17.11 9.58
N ASP A 124 -10.22 -18.19 8.96
CA ASP A 124 -10.81 -19.33 9.68
C ASP A 124 -9.79 -19.98 10.64
N LYS A 125 -8.52 -20.09 10.22
CA LYS A 125 -7.44 -20.63 11.07
C LYS A 125 -7.10 -19.67 12.22
N LEU A 126 -7.13 -18.36 11.99
CA LEU A 126 -6.93 -17.36 13.05
C LEU A 126 -8.06 -17.37 14.08
N LEU A 127 -9.31 -17.61 13.65
CA LEU A 127 -10.44 -17.73 14.58
C LEU A 127 -10.31 -18.97 15.49
N VAL A 128 -9.90 -20.13 14.96
CA VAL A 128 -9.62 -21.32 15.78
C VAL A 128 -8.43 -21.05 16.72
N ALA A 129 -7.41 -20.36 16.26
CA ALA A 129 -6.28 -19.99 17.08
C ALA A 129 -6.65 -18.96 18.16
N PHE A 130 -7.60 -18.06 17.90
CA PHE A 130 -8.18 -17.17 18.91
C PHE A 130 -8.88 -17.97 20.02
N ASP A 131 -9.69 -18.97 19.66
CA ASP A 131 -10.28 -19.87 20.65
C ASP A 131 -9.21 -20.55 21.50
N GLY A 132 -8.13 -21.02 20.84
CA GLY A 132 -6.98 -21.61 21.53
C GLY A 132 -6.29 -20.65 22.51
N VAL A 133 -6.14 -19.38 22.15
CA VAL A 133 -5.55 -18.33 23.02
C VAL A 133 -6.44 -18.09 24.23
N VAL A 134 -7.76 -17.89 24.04
CA VAL A 134 -8.70 -17.66 25.15
C VAL A 134 -8.73 -18.85 26.11
N LEU A 135 -8.78 -20.06 25.56
CA LEU A 135 -8.73 -21.29 26.36
C LEU A 135 -7.39 -21.46 27.08
N SER A 136 -6.29 -21.12 26.44
CA SER A 136 -4.95 -21.21 27.06
C SER A 136 -4.82 -20.26 28.26
N GLU A 137 -5.29 -19.03 28.13
CA GLU A 137 -5.29 -18.06 29.22
C GLU A 137 -6.26 -18.44 30.35
N MET A 138 -7.44 -18.97 30.01
CA MET A 138 -8.43 -19.40 31.01
C MET A 138 -7.94 -20.62 31.83
N LEU A 139 -7.21 -21.53 31.19
CA LEU A 139 -6.77 -22.80 31.80
C LEU A 139 -5.35 -22.74 32.38
N ASP A 140 -4.63 -21.64 32.13
CA ASP A 140 -3.20 -21.48 32.40
C ASP A 140 -2.38 -22.65 31.79
N ARG A 141 -2.70 -23.01 30.53
CA ARG A 141 -2.10 -24.12 29.79
C ARG A 141 -2.08 -23.82 28.30
N THR A 142 -1.09 -24.31 27.59
CA THR A 142 -1.02 -24.14 26.13
C THR A 142 -2.00 -25.07 25.42
N ILE A 143 -2.76 -24.48 24.48
CA ILE A 143 -3.62 -25.20 23.54
C ILE A 143 -2.93 -25.19 22.18
N ASP A 144 -2.22 -26.26 21.85
CA ASP A 144 -1.34 -26.30 20.68
C ASP A 144 -2.08 -26.60 19.36
N ASN A 145 -3.24 -27.23 19.44
CA ASN A 145 -3.98 -27.68 18.27
C ASN A 145 -5.46 -27.31 18.35
N GLY A 146 -6.00 -26.95 17.22
CA GLY A 146 -7.43 -26.80 16.96
C GLY A 146 -7.84 -27.55 15.72
N ARG A 147 -9.15 -27.66 15.45
CA ARG A 147 -9.69 -28.36 14.29
C ARG A 147 -10.73 -27.51 13.58
N ILE A 148 -10.68 -27.51 12.24
CA ILE A 148 -11.74 -27.00 11.37
C ILE A 148 -12.41 -28.19 10.68
N ILE A 149 -13.74 -28.27 10.79
CA ILE A 149 -14.56 -29.19 10.01
C ILE A 149 -15.21 -28.38 8.90
N TYR A 150 -14.99 -28.76 7.64
CA TYR A 150 -15.33 -27.91 6.52
C TYR A 150 -15.85 -28.66 5.29
N GLY A 151 -16.56 -27.91 4.46
CA GLY A 151 -17.00 -28.34 3.13
C GLY A 151 -18.10 -29.40 3.12
N ASP A 152 -18.62 -29.68 1.95
CA ASP A 152 -19.78 -30.57 1.74
C ASP A 152 -19.58 -31.98 2.29
N HIS A 153 -18.31 -32.44 2.39
CA HIS A 153 -17.93 -33.76 2.91
C HIS A 153 -17.53 -33.74 4.40
N TYR A 154 -17.67 -32.61 5.11
CA TYR A 154 -17.26 -32.49 6.52
C TYR A 154 -15.81 -32.91 6.78
N ALA A 155 -14.91 -32.58 5.84
CA ALA A 155 -13.49 -32.86 5.98
C ALA A 155 -12.90 -32.17 7.21
N ALA A 156 -11.89 -32.78 7.84
CA ALA A 156 -11.25 -32.24 9.03
C ALA A 156 -9.84 -31.72 8.71
N LEU A 157 -9.58 -30.46 9.09
CA LEU A 157 -8.26 -29.81 9.02
C LEU A 157 -7.75 -29.55 10.43
N GLN A 158 -6.61 -30.10 10.77
CA GLN A 158 -5.92 -29.79 12.01
C GLN A 158 -5.13 -28.47 11.85
N VAL A 159 -5.26 -27.56 12.82
CA VAL A 159 -4.59 -26.26 12.85
C VAL A 159 -3.67 -26.22 14.06
N LYS A 160 -2.38 -25.97 13.84
CA LYS A 160 -1.42 -25.70 14.94
C LYS A 160 -1.66 -24.29 15.44
N THR A 161 -2.38 -24.15 16.57
CA THR A 161 -2.75 -22.85 17.14
C THR A 161 -1.55 -22.09 17.70
N SER A 162 -0.56 -22.82 18.25
CA SER A 162 0.68 -22.25 18.78
C SER A 162 1.47 -21.43 17.76
N VAL A 163 1.47 -21.83 16.51
CA VAL A 163 2.16 -21.09 15.41
C VAL A 163 1.48 -19.76 15.08
N LEU A 164 0.17 -19.64 15.34
CA LEU A 164 -0.64 -18.47 15.02
C LEU A 164 -0.87 -17.54 16.23
N THR A 165 -0.38 -17.91 17.41
CA THR A 165 -0.60 -17.16 18.66
C THR A 165 -0.16 -15.70 18.54
N ASP A 166 1.03 -15.43 17.99
CA ASP A 166 1.53 -14.06 17.83
C ASP A 166 0.72 -13.24 16.83
N ASP A 167 0.23 -13.89 15.75
CA ASP A 167 -0.65 -13.24 14.78
C ASP A 167 -1.99 -12.86 15.44
N VAL A 168 -2.57 -13.77 16.23
CA VAL A 168 -3.81 -13.55 16.96
C VAL A 168 -3.65 -12.45 18.01
N ARG A 169 -2.59 -12.46 18.80
CA ARG A 169 -2.31 -11.41 19.80
C ARG A 169 -2.21 -10.04 19.16
N ARG A 170 -1.52 -9.93 18.03
CA ARG A 170 -1.47 -8.67 17.25
C ARG A 170 -2.85 -8.20 16.76
N VAL A 171 -3.74 -9.13 16.41
CA VAL A 171 -5.11 -8.79 16.04
C VAL A 171 -5.91 -8.34 17.27
N ILE A 172 -5.79 -9.05 18.40
CA ILE A 172 -6.43 -8.68 19.67
C ILE A 172 -6.01 -7.26 20.11
N GLU A 173 -4.72 -6.94 20.08
CA GLU A 173 -4.21 -5.60 20.40
C GLU A 173 -4.83 -4.53 19.50
N LYS A 174 -4.90 -4.77 18.20
CA LYS A 174 -5.49 -3.84 17.23
C LYS A 174 -7.00 -3.66 17.45
N VAL A 175 -7.71 -4.73 17.72
CA VAL A 175 -9.14 -4.68 18.08
C VAL A 175 -9.32 -3.93 19.39
N GLY A 176 -8.52 -4.24 20.42
CA GLY A 176 -8.55 -3.54 21.71
C GLY A 176 -8.31 -2.03 21.56
N ALA A 177 -7.32 -1.63 20.78
CA ALA A 177 -7.05 -0.23 20.47
C ALA A 177 -8.21 0.44 19.70
N LEU A 178 -8.82 -0.28 18.76
CA LEU A 178 -9.99 0.20 18.02
C LEU A 178 -11.19 0.41 18.94
N LEU A 179 -11.46 -0.52 19.84
CA LEU A 179 -12.60 -0.47 20.77
C LEU A 179 -12.41 0.61 21.85
N ALA A 180 -11.19 0.92 22.23
CA ALA A 180 -10.87 1.99 23.18
C ALA A 180 -11.09 3.39 22.57
N ASN A 181 -11.07 3.50 21.26
CA ASN A 181 -11.25 4.78 20.58
C ASN A 181 -12.76 5.15 20.51
N SER A 182 -13.09 6.41 20.80
CA SER A 182 -14.46 6.93 20.67
C SER A 182 -14.84 7.25 19.21
N ALA A 183 -13.84 7.60 18.39
CA ALA A 183 -14.06 7.93 16.98
C ALA A 183 -13.98 6.69 16.08
N PRO A 184 -14.84 6.61 15.04
CA PRO A 184 -14.74 5.53 14.08
C PRO A 184 -13.41 5.57 13.32
N PRO A 185 -12.87 4.42 12.90
CA PRO A 185 -11.70 4.38 12.04
C PRO A 185 -12.00 5.00 10.67
N ASP A 186 -10.94 5.37 9.95
CA ASP A 186 -11.07 5.86 8.59
C ASP A 186 -11.86 4.88 7.72
N LEU A 187 -12.88 5.40 7.04
CA LEU A 187 -13.71 4.60 6.16
C LEU A 187 -12.92 4.17 4.93
N VAL A 188 -12.81 2.87 4.73
CA VAL A 188 -12.14 2.30 3.55
C VAL A 188 -12.99 1.21 2.95
N LEU A 189 -13.48 1.44 1.73
CA LEU A 189 -14.13 0.39 0.95
C LEU A 189 -13.11 -0.67 0.52
N ASN A 190 -13.45 -1.94 0.70
CA ASN A 190 -12.61 -3.09 0.38
C ASN A 190 -13.41 -4.22 -0.28
N ARG A 191 -12.75 -5.33 -0.60
CA ARG A 191 -13.37 -6.48 -1.26
C ARG A 191 -14.54 -7.12 -0.48
N HIS A 192 -14.53 -7.00 0.86
CA HIS A 192 -15.59 -7.58 1.72
C HIS A 192 -16.83 -6.70 1.79
N CYS A 193 -16.82 -5.50 1.21
CA CYS A 193 -18.01 -4.64 1.19
C CYS A 193 -19.17 -5.26 0.40
N ALA A 194 -18.91 -6.12 -0.58
CA ALA A 194 -19.95 -6.79 -1.36
C ALA A 194 -20.83 -7.71 -0.48
N GLU A 195 -20.25 -8.27 0.58
CA GLU A 195 -20.86 -9.22 1.52
C GLU A 195 -21.29 -8.56 2.84
N CYS A 196 -21.26 -7.22 2.93
CA CYS A 196 -21.37 -6.50 4.19
C CYS A 196 -22.75 -5.87 4.37
N GLU A 197 -23.37 -6.03 5.52
CA GLU A 197 -24.64 -5.42 5.91
C GLU A 197 -24.58 -3.89 5.98
N PHE A 198 -23.40 -3.30 6.12
CA PHE A 198 -23.19 -1.85 6.13
C PHE A 198 -22.82 -1.28 4.74
N LYS A 199 -22.84 -2.08 3.67
CA LYS A 199 -22.41 -1.72 2.31
C LYS A 199 -22.99 -0.40 1.84
N THR A 200 -24.30 -0.26 1.90
CA THR A 200 -25.04 0.92 1.37
C THR A 200 -24.61 2.19 2.10
N ARG A 201 -24.61 2.16 3.44
CA ARG A 201 -24.19 3.28 4.28
C ARG A 201 -22.71 3.68 4.04
N CYS A 202 -21.83 2.69 4.02
CA CYS A 202 -20.42 2.95 3.82
C CYS A 202 -20.11 3.48 2.42
N ARG A 203 -20.79 2.95 1.39
CA ARG A 203 -20.64 3.44 0.01
C ARG A 203 -21.15 4.88 -0.11
N GLN A 204 -22.33 5.18 0.44
CA GLN A 204 -22.85 6.53 0.41
C GLN A 204 -21.91 7.52 1.10
N ARG A 205 -21.47 7.19 2.31
CA ARG A 205 -20.50 8.03 3.04
C ARG A 205 -19.18 8.23 2.27
N ALA A 206 -18.69 7.19 1.58
CA ALA A 206 -17.52 7.32 0.74
C ALA A 206 -17.76 8.26 -0.45
N ILE A 207 -18.96 8.24 -1.05
CA ILE A 207 -19.38 9.14 -2.14
C ILE A 207 -19.44 10.58 -1.60
N ASP A 208 -20.11 10.80 -0.47
CA ASP A 208 -20.27 12.12 0.14
C ASP A 208 -18.90 12.75 0.50
N GLN A 209 -17.93 11.92 0.88
CA GLN A 209 -16.56 12.32 1.20
C GLN A 209 -15.62 12.32 -0.02
N ASP A 210 -16.10 11.95 -1.19
CA ASP A 210 -15.28 11.79 -2.42
C ASP A 210 -14.02 10.94 -2.16
N HIS A 211 -14.16 9.87 -1.37
CA HIS A 211 -13.05 9.14 -0.80
C HIS A 211 -12.30 8.28 -1.83
N LEU A 212 -10.96 8.26 -1.76
CA LEU A 212 -10.10 7.51 -2.70
C LEU A 212 -10.42 6.02 -2.82
N SER A 213 -11.00 5.39 -1.78
CA SER A 213 -11.38 3.97 -1.82
C SER A 213 -12.56 3.64 -2.75
N LEU A 214 -13.22 4.66 -3.30
CA LEU A 214 -14.21 4.48 -4.38
C LEU A 214 -13.57 3.96 -5.66
N LEU A 215 -12.30 4.32 -5.91
CA LEU A 215 -11.58 3.87 -7.10
C LEU A 215 -11.25 2.38 -7.00
N GLY A 216 -11.93 1.59 -7.82
CA GLY A 216 -11.70 0.15 -7.91
C GLY A 216 -10.24 -0.17 -8.26
N GLY A 217 -9.64 -1.12 -7.52
CA GLY A 217 -8.26 -1.57 -7.76
C GLY A 217 -7.17 -0.73 -7.11
N MET A 218 -7.50 0.34 -6.40
CA MET A 218 -6.50 1.11 -5.64
C MET A 218 -6.04 0.33 -4.39
N ALA A 219 -4.77 -0.06 -4.38
CA ALA A 219 -4.18 -0.77 -3.25
C ALA A 219 -4.04 0.12 -2.01
N GLU A 220 -4.09 -0.47 -0.83
CA GLU A 220 -3.90 0.24 0.45
C GLU A 220 -2.58 1.01 0.50
N LYS A 221 -1.48 0.39 0.03
CA LYS A 221 -0.16 1.04 -0.06
C LYS A 221 -0.18 2.30 -0.94
N GLU A 222 -0.92 2.27 -2.04
CA GLU A 222 -1.05 3.41 -2.95
C GLU A 222 -1.86 4.52 -2.29
N ARG A 223 -2.99 4.20 -1.66
CA ARG A 223 -3.81 5.15 -0.91
C ARG A 223 -3.03 5.80 0.23
N THR A 224 -2.32 5.01 1.04
CA THR A 224 -1.46 5.54 2.12
C THR A 224 -0.39 6.49 1.58
N LYS A 225 0.20 6.17 0.41
CA LYS A 225 1.16 7.03 -0.27
C LYS A 225 0.53 8.33 -0.77
N LEU A 226 -0.72 8.30 -1.22
CA LEU A 226 -1.45 9.51 -1.63
C LEU A 226 -1.83 10.36 -0.42
N ASN A 227 -2.34 9.73 0.64
CA ASN A 227 -2.69 10.41 1.89
C ASN A 227 -1.47 11.11 2.52
N SER A 228 -0.29 10.47 2.51
CA SER A 228 0.95 11.10 2.99
C SER A 228 1.41 12.30 2.15
N ARG A 229 0.80 12.52 0.99
CA ARG A 229 1.03 13.67 0.10
C ARG A 229 -0.09 14.71 0.16
N GLY A 230 -1.05 14.53 1.08
CA GLY A 230 -2.20 15.41 1.24
C GLY A 230 -3.31 15.20 0.19
N ILE A 231 -3.33 14.04 -0.48
CA ILE A 231 -4.35 13.68 -1.46
C ILE A 231 -5.27 12.65 -0.82
N PHE A 232 -6.48 13.05 -0.45
CA PHE A 232 -7.47 12.24 0.27
C PHE A 232 -8.69 11.91 -0.57
N THR A 233 -8.99 12.71 -1.61
CA THR A 233 -10.21 12.60 -2.41
C THR A 233 -9.93 12.28 -3.88
N VAL A 234 -10.93 11.69 -4.56
CA VAL A 234 -10.86 11.42 -6.01
C VAL A 234 -10.71 12.73 -6.78
N THR A 235 -11.41 13.79 -6.37
CA THR A 235 -11.29 15.12 -6.99
C THR A 235 -9.88 15.67 -6.84
N GLN A 236 -9.26 15.61 -5.65
CA GLN A 236 -7.88 16.04 -5.47
C GLN A 236 -6.91 15.22 -6.34
N LEU A 237 -7.11 13.90 -6.43
CA LEU A 237 -6.30 13.03 -7.27
C LEU A 237 -6.41 13.41 -8.75
N SER A 238 -7.59 13.81 -9.22
CA SER A 238 -7.83 14.21 -10.60
C SER A 238 -6.95 15.37 -11.06
N TYR A 239 -6.66 16.31 -10.18
CA TYR A 239 -5.78 17.45 -10.46
C TYR A 239 -4.29 17.08 -10.54
N THR A 240 -3.92 15.89 -10.15
CA THR A 240 -2.52 15.42 -10.20
C THR A 240 -2.12 14.82 -11.53
N PHE A 241 -3.09 14.52 -12.42
CA PHE A 241 -2.78 13.97 -13.73
C PHE A 241 -1.93 14.96 -14.54
N ARG A 242 -0.93 14.43 -15.21
CA ARG A 242 -0.07 15.17 -16.14
C ARG A 242 0.25 14.28 -17.32
N PRO A 243 -0.12 14.68 -18.55
CA PRO A 243 0.25 13.96 -19.74
C PRO A 243 1.77 13.91 -19.89
N ARG A 244 2.27 12.88 -20.51
CA ARG A 244 3.70 12.76 -20.81
C ARG A 244 4.10 13.82 -21.85
N ARG A 245 5.21 14.52 -21.59
CA ARG A 245 5.75 15.53 -22.52
C ARG A 245 6.34 14.93 -23.80
N ARG A 246 6.73 13.66 -23.77
CA ARG A 246 7.23 12.91 -24.93
C ARG A 246 6.57 11.52 -24.88
N PRO A 247 5.83 11.13 -25.91
CA PRO A 247 5.38 9.75 -26.04
C PRO A 247 6.63 8.86 -26.02
N LYS A 248 6.70 7.89 -25.13
CA LYS A 248 7.61 6.78 -25.32
C LYS A 248 6.95 5.89 -26.34
N GLU A 249 7.59 5.69 -27.48
CA GLU A 249 7.28 4.55 -28.33
C GLU A 249 7.63 3.29 -27.55
N LEU A 250 6.67 2.80 -26.78
CA LEU A 250 6.76 1.53 -26.11
C LEU A 250 6.38 0.48 -27.15
N LYS A 251 7.38 -0.02 -27.89
CA LYS A 251 7.20 -1.24 -28.67
C LYS A 251 6.66 -2.31 -27.72
N ASP A 252 5.42 -2.75 -27.94
CA ASP A 252 4.74 -3.89 -27.33
C ASP A 252 4.46 -3.87 -25.81
N LYS A 253 4.57 -2.75 -25.11
CA LYS A 253 4.18 -2.67 -23.69
C LYS A 253 2.92 -1.83 -23.50
N ARG A 254 1.91 -2.43 -22.85
CA ARG A 254 0.69 -1.73 -22.43
C ARG A 254 1.01 -0.52 -21.55
N GLU A 255 0.25 0.56 -21.73
CA GLU A 255 0.33 1.71 -20.85
C GLU A 255 0.03 1.30 -19.40
N LYS A 256 0.77 1.88 -18.46
CA LYS A 256 0.51 1.67 -17.05
C LYS A 256 -0.80 2.35 -16.65
N TYR A 257 -1.64 1.67 -15.89
CA TYR A 257 -2.87 2.26 -15.33
C TYR A 257 -2.57 3.52 -14.53
N HIS A 258 -3.34 4.60 -14.79
CA HIS A 258 -3.19 5.90 -14.15
C HIS A 258 -4.43 6.23 -13.31
N PRO A 259 -4.40 6.02 -11.98
CA PRO A 259 -5.53 6.36 -11.10
C PRO A 259 -5.95 7.83 -11.19
N SER A 260 -4.98 8.74 -11.40
CA SER A 260 -5.26 10.17 -11.57
C SER A 260 -6.01 10.50 -12.87
N LEU A 261 -5.79 9.75 -13.94
CA LEU A 261 -6.56 9.89 -15.18
C LEU A 261 -7.97 9.34 -15.02
N LYS A 262 -8.12 8.23 -14.27
CA LYS A 262 -9.43 7.69 -13.89
C LYS A 262 -10.23 8.71 -13.07
N ALA A 263 -9.58 9.32 -12.08
CA ALA A 263 -10.16 10.38 -11.27
C ALA A 263 -10.56 11.61 -12.12
N LEU A 264 -9.76 11.96 -13.14
CA LEU A 264 -10.06 13.05 -14.07
C LEU A 264 -11.29 12.72 -14.91
N ALA A 265 -11.39 11.49 -15.43
CA ALA A 265 -12.56 11.02 -16.18
C ALA A 265 -13.84 11.17 -15.35
N ILE A 266 -13.81 10.74 -14.06
CA ILE A 266 -14.95 10.86 -13.16
C ILE A 266 -15.35 12.32 -12.93
N ARG A 267 -14.37 13.19 -12.63
CA ARG A 267 -14.64 14.61 -12.36
C ARG A 267 -15.26 15.34 -13.54
N GLU A 268 -14.79 15.04 -14.77
CA GLU A 268 -15.23 15.76 -15.97
C GLU A 268 -16.37 15.06 -16.70
N GLY A 269 -16.74 13.84 -16.32
CA GLY A 269 -17.78 13.07 -16.97
C GLY A 269 -17.42 12.64 -18.41
N LYS A 270 -16.12 12.60 -18.75
CA LYS A 270 -15.59 12.36 -20.09
C LYS A 270 -14.82 11.06 -20.16
N ILE A 271 -14.75 10.48 -21.36
CA ILE A 271 -13.89 9.32 -21.63
C ILE A 271 -12.50 9.81 -22.01
N TYR A 272 -11.47 9.25 -21.36
CA TYR A 272 -10.07 9.53 -21.72
C TYR A 272 -9.41 8.32 -22.33
N ILE A 273 -8.65 8.53 -23.42
CA ILE A 273 -7.86 7.50 -24.08
C ILE A 273 -6.37 7.75 -23.77
N ALA A 274 -5.68 6.75 -23.24
CA ALA A 274 -4.24 6.73 -23.04
C ALA A 274 -3.60 5.73 -24.01
N GLY A 275 -2.64 6.20 -24.80
CA GLY A 275 -2.02 5.36 -25.84
C GLY A 275 -2.88 5.24 -27.09
N SER A 276 -2.77 4.11 -27.75
CA SER A 276 -3.50 3.80 -28.99
C SER A 276 -4.14 2.42 -28.86
N PRO A 277 -5.31 2.33 -28.22
CA PRO A 277 -6.01 1.05 -28.13
C PRO A 277 -6.31 0.55 -29.54
N LYS A 278 -6.07 -0.74 -29.74
CA LYS A 278 -6.38 -1.40 -31.01
C LYS A 278 -7.63 -2.25 -30.81
N TRP A 279 -8.64 -1.98 -31.58
CA TRP A 279 -9.87 -2.75 -31.61
C TRP A 279 -10.23 -3.02 -33.07
N LYS A 280 -9.85 -4.17 -33.54
CA LYS A 280 -10.26 -4.69 -34.86
C LYS A 280 -10.44 -6.20 -34.69
N ILE A 281 -11.67 -6.65 -34.78
CA ILE A 281 -12.04 -8.06 -34.70
C ILE A 281 -12.55 -8.45 -36.07
N GLU A 282 -11.94 -9.49 -36.65
CA GLU A 282 -12.37 -10.09 -37.91
C GLU A 282 -13.04 -11.43 -37.57
N GLY A 283 -14.32 -11.53 -37.80
CA GLY A 283 -15.15 -12.71 -37.56
C GLY A 283 -16.48 -12.38 -36.88
N THR A 284 -17.23 -13.43 -36.57
CA THR A 284 -18.54 -13.31 -35.93
C THR A 284 -18.38 -13.20 -34.41
N HIS A 285 -18.86 -12.12 -33.83
CA HIS A 285 -18.75 -11.88 -32.40
C HIS A 285 -19.66 -12.81 -31.58
N VAL A 286 -19.07 -13.49 -30.64
CA VAL A 286 -19.76 -14.39 -29.71
C VAL A 286 -19.49 -13.93 -28.29
N TYR A 287 -20.50 -13.31 -27.67
CA TYR A 287 -20.41 -12.81 -26.30
C TYR A 287 -20.71 -13.93 -25.32
N LEU A 288 -19.79 -14.16 -24.41
CA LEU A 288 -19.81 -15.24 -23.43
C LEU A 288 -19.89 -14.69 -22.03
N ASP A 289 -20.86 -15.17 -21.26
CA ASP A 289 -20.94 -15.00 -19.82
C ASP A 289 -21.26 -16.35 -19.15
N VAL A 290 -20.67 -16.60 -17.99
CA VAL A 290 -20.73 -17.90 -17.32
C VAL A 290 -21.06 -17.73 -15.84
N GLU A 291 -22.04 -18.51 -15.36
CA GLU A 291 -22.37 -18.58 -13.95
C GLU A 291 -21.92 -19.90 -13.33
N GLY A 292 -21.38 -19.81 -12.13
CA GLY A 292 -20.86 -20.97 -11.41
C GLY A 292 -20.88 -20.83 -9.91
N LEU A 293 -20.55 -21.92 -9.25
CA LEU A 293 -20.33 -22.00 -7.81
C LEU A 293 -18.82 -22.21 -7.53
N PRO A 294 -18.04 -21.15 -7.37
CA PRO A 294 -16.57 -21.26 -7.25
C PRO A 294 -16.11 -22.13 -6.08
N ASP A 295 -16.89 -22.19 -5.00
CA ASP A 295 -16.60 -23.02 -3.83
C ASP A 295 -16.72 -24.54 -4.12
N ARG A 296 -17.65 -24.90 -5.01
CA ARG A 296 -17.87 -26.28 -5.47
C ARG A 296 -17.12 -26.63 -6.75
N ASP A 297 -16.46 -25.62 -7.36
CA ASP A 297 -15.77 -25.72 -8.65
C ASP A 297 -16.69 -26.28 -9.76
N PHE A 298 -17.93 -25.74 -9.82
CA PHE A 298 -19.00 -26.17 -10.71
C PHE A 298 -19.57 -25.01 -11.50
N TYR A 299 -19.66 -25.18 -12.83
CA TYR A 299 -20.27 -24.20 -13.76
C TYR A 299 -21.63 -24.73 -14.22
N TYR A 300 -22.70 -24.00 -13.93
CA TYR A 300 -24.06 -24.48 -14.15
C TYR A 300 -24.81 -23.76 -15.27
N LEU A 301 -24.31 -22.62 -15.75
CA LEU A 301 -24.98 -21.85 -16.79
C LEU A 301 -23.94 -21.20 -17.72
N ILE A 302 -24.09 -21.43 -19.00
CA ILE A 302 -23.30 -20.79 -20.06
C ILE A 302 -24.25 -19.99 -20.93
N GLY A 303 -24.13 -18.65 -20.91
CA GLY A 303 -24.83 -17.73 -21.79
C GLY A 303 -23.98 -17.40 -23.02
N ILE A 304 -24.62 -17.49 -24.17
CA ILE A 304 -24.02 -17.15 -25.46
C ILE A 304 -24.94 -16.18 -26.19
N ARG A 305 -24.36 -15.11 -26.69
CA ARG A 305 -25.03 -14.16 -27.59
C ARG A 305 -24.20 -14.00 -28.87
N VAL A 306 -24.77 -14.40 -29.97
CA VAL A 306 -24.11 -14.33 -31.31
C VAL A 306 -24.70 -13.20 -32.11
N ARG A 307 -23.84 -12.31 -32.59
CA ARG A 307 -24.22 -11.22 -33.49
C ARG A 307 -23.74 -11.51 -34.92
N ALA A 308 -24.64 -11.76 -35.81
CA ALA A 308 -24.39 -11.97 -37.24
C ALA A 308 -25.10 -10.87 -38.05
N GLY A 309 -24.36 -9.80 -38.39
CA GLY A 309 -24.94 -8.61 -39.03
C GLY A 309 -25.98 -7.93 -38.11
N ASP A 310 -27.21 -7.80 -38.61
CA ASP A 310 -28.34 -7.23 -37.84
C ASP A 310 -29.12 -8.27 -37.03
N SER A 311 -28.83 -9.56 -37.21
CA SER A 311 -29.47 -10.62 -36.43
C SER A 311 -28.70 -10.96 -35.16
N THR A 312 -29.43 -11.25 -34.10
CA THR A 312 -28.86 -11.66 -32.82
C THR A 312 -29.54 -12.93 -32.35
N VAL A 313 -28.75 -13.94 -32.03
CA VAL A 313 -29.23 -15.21 -31.48
C VAL A 313 -28.66 -15.40 -30.09
N GLN A 314 -29.49 -15.84 -29.13
CA GLN A 314 -29.08 -16.09 -27.74
C GLN A 314 -29.32 -17.55 -27.36
N HIS A 315 -28.40 -18.11 -26.61
CA HIS A 315 -28.51 -19.45 -26.05
C HIS A 315 -28.16 -19.47 -24.57
N SER A 316 -28.89 -20.23 -23.78
CA SER A 316 -28.63 -20.48 -22.38
C SER A 316 -28.48 -21.98 -22.15
N LEU A 317 -27.33 -22.42 -21.78
CA LEU A 317 -27.01 -23.85 -21.56
C LEU A 317 -26.95 -24.08 -20.06
N TRP A 318 -27.91 -24.84 -19.56
CA TRP A 318 -28.15 -25.03 -18.14
C TRP A 318 -27.83 -26.48 -17.69
N ALA A 319 -27.09 -26.61 -16.58
CA ALA A 319 -26.82 -27.87 -15.89
C ALA A 319 -27.59 -27.93 -14.54
N ASP A 320 -28.37 -28.94 -14.34
CA ASP A 320 -29.09 -29.16 -13.08
C ASP A 320 -28.17 -29.64 -11.96
N SER A 321 -27.13 -30.38 -12.33
CA SER A 321 -26.16 -30.98 -11.40
C SER A 321 -24.74 -30.96 -11.98
N PRO A 322 -23.70 -31.17 -11.15
CA PRO A 322 -22.32 -31.29 -11.63
C PRO A 322 -22.10 -32.37 -12.69
N ALA A 323 -22.92 -33.46 -12.65
CA ALA A 323 -22.85 -34.51 -13.65
C ALA A 323 -23.21 -34.04 -15.06
N GLU A 324 -23.95 -32.97 -15.20
CA GLU A 324 -24.36 -32.38 -16.48
C GLU A 324 -23.42 -31.29 -17.02
N GLU A 325 -22.38 -30.95 -16.25
CA GLU A 325 -21.38 -29.93 -16.67
C GLU A 325 -20.74 -30.28 -18.02
N GLY A 326 -20.40 -31.56 -18.22
CA GLY A 326 -19.86 -32.04 -19.51
C GLY A 326 -20.87 -31.93 -20.66
N ARG A 327 -22.17 -32.14 -20.40
CA ARG A 327 -23.24 -32.00 -21.41
C ARG A 327 -23.33 -30.56 -21.93
N ILE A 328 -23.39 -29.59 -21.01
CA ILE A 328 -23.50 -28.17 -21.43
C ILE A 328 -22.22 -27.69 -22.10
N TRP A 329 -21.06 -28.26 -21.76
CA TRP A 329 -19.81 -27.98 -22.45
C TRP A 329 -19.85 -28.47 -23.91
N GLN A 330 -20.30 -29.69 -24.16
CA GLN A 330 -20.43 -30.21 -25.52
C GLN A 330 -21.47 -29.43 -26.34
N GLN A 331 -22.59 -29.03 -25.72
CA GLN A 331 -23.56 -28.13 -26.34
C GLN A 331 -22.96 -26.79 -26.71
N PHE A 332 -22.13 -26.21 -25.83
CA PHE A 332 -21.40 -24.96 -26.11
C PHE A 332 -20.47 -25.10 -27.30
N LEU A 333 -19.67 -26.15 -27.37
CA LEU A 333 -18.79 -26.42 -28.51
C LEU A 333 -19.60 -26.61 -29.81
N GLY A 334 -20.73 -27.31 -29.73
CA GLY A 334 -21.65 -27.47 -30.87
C GLY A 334 -22.21 -26.14 -31.37
N LYS A 335 -22.63 -25.26 -30.43
CA LYS A 335 -23.13 -23.92 -30.82
C LYS A 335 -22.05 -23.02 -31.42
N LEU A 336 -20.82 -23.12 -30.98
CA LEU A 336 -19.69 -22.42 -31.60
C LEU A 336 -19.38 -22.95 -32.99
N ALA A 337 -19.55 -24.26 -33.23
CA ALA A 337 -19.33 -24.87 -34.54
C ALA A 337 -20.37 -24.44 -35.61
N GLU A 338 -21.56 -24.01 -35.16
CA GLU A 338 -22.61 -23.46 -36.05
C GLU A 338 -22.29 -22.03 -36.54
N VAL A 339 -21.31 -21.36 -35.89
CA VAL A 339 -20.95 -19.97 -36.20
C VAL A 339 -19.76 -19.91 -37.15
N GLU A 340 -19.88 -19.15 -38.24
CA GLU A 340 -18.78 -18.92 -39.17
C GLU A 340 -17.72 -18.01 -38.55
N ASN A 341 -16.46 -18.47 -38.50
CA ASN A 341 -15.32 -17.76 -37.94
C ASN A 341 -15.61 -17.11 -36.54
N PRO A 342 -15.98 -17.92 -35.51
CA PRO A 342 -16.38 -17.40 -34.24
C PRO A 342 -15.22 -16.71 -33.49
N VAL A 343 -15.48 -15.56 -32.89
CA VAL A 343 -14.55 -14.86 -32.00
C VAL A 343 -15.23 -14.71 -30.62
N LEU A 344 -14.69 -15.41 -29.63
CA LEU A 344 -15.20 -15.32 -28.26
C LEU A 344 -14.80 -14.01 -27.60
N ILE A 345 -15.77 -13.30 -27.08
CA ILE A 345 -15.61 -12.06 -26.32
C ILE A 345 -16.18 -12.27 -24.92
N HIS A 346 -15.40 -11.97 -23.90
CA HIS A 346 -15.81 -12.09 -22.51
C HIS A 346 -15.29 -10.93 -21.66
N TYR A 347 -15.71 -10.85 -20.38
CA TYR A 347 -15.36 -9.75 -19.50
C TYR A 347 -14.71 -10.20 -18.20
N GLY A 348 -13.41 -10.04 -18.09
CA GLY A 348 -12.66 -10.39 -16.89
C GLY A 348 -11.89 -11.69 -17.01
N SER A 349 -11.55 -12.29 -15.89
CA SER A 349 -10.72 -13.50 -15.84
C SER A 349 -11.50 -14.79 -15.55
N PHE A 350 -12.76 -14.66 -15.17
CA PHE A 350 -13.57 -15.84 -14.76
C PHE A 350 -13.81 -16.78 -15.94
N GLU A 351 -14.24 -16.25 -17.07
CA GLU A 351 -14.49 -16.99 -18.31
C GLU A 351 -13.20 -17.60 -18.88
N SER A 352 -12.07 -16.90 -18.79
CA SER A 352 -10.78 -17.49 -19.22
C SER A 352 -10.39 -18.71 -18.37
N VAL A 353 -10.65 -18.66 -17.07
CA VAL A 353 -10.44 -19.81 -16.17
C VAL A 353 -11.43 -20.92 -16.45
N PHE A 354 -12.70 -20.58 -16.69
CA PHE A 354 -13.75 -21.51 -17.10
C PHE A 354 -13.34 -22.27 -18.36
N LEU A 355 -13.01 -21.57 -19.45
CA LEU A 355 -12.64 -22.20 -20.73
C LEU A 355 -11.49 -23.19 -20.56
N LYS A 356 -10.45 -22.79 -19.83
CA LYS A 356 -9.31 -23.66 -19.54
C LYS A 356 -9.72 -24.92 -18.77
N ARG A 357 -10.50 -24.77 -17.70
CA ARG A 357 -10.93 -25.89 -16.85
C ARG A 357 -11.86 -26.86 -17.58
N MET A 358 -12.76 -26.32 -18.42
CA MET A 358 -13.68 -27.15 -19.18
C MET A 358 -12.96 -27.98 -20.25
N CYS A 359 -11.95 -27.38 -20.93
CA CYS A 359 -11.07 -28.15 -21.81
C CYS A 359 -10.30 -29.26 -21.07
N GLU A 360 -9.78 -28.95 -19.86
CA GLU A 360 -9.04 -29.94 -19.05
C GLU A 360 -9.94 -31.07 -18.54
N ARG A 361 -11.21 -30.82 -18.19
CA ARG A 361 -12.15 -31.79 -17.62
C ARG A 361 -12.92 -32.61 -18.65
N HIS A 362 -13.39 -31.93 -19.68
CA HIS A 362 -14.39 -32.46 -20.60
C HIS A 362 -13.89 -32.57 -22.04
N GLY A 363 -12.61 -32.28 -22.25
CA GLY A 363 -11.94 -32.35 -23.56
C GLY A 363 -11.97 -31.04 -24.35
N ALA A 364 -10.87 -30.80 -25.07
CA ALA A 364 -10.72 -29.71 -26.00
C ALA A 364 -11.25 -30.11 -27.39
N PRO A 365 -11.71 -29.14 -28.21
CA PRO A 365 -12.09 -29.38 -29.60
C PRO A 365 -10.87 -29.81 -30.43
N PRO A 366 -11.07 -30.46 -31.60
CA PRO A 366 -9.97 -30.81 -32.50
C PRO A 366 -9.14 -29.60 -32.90
N ALA A 367 -7.81 -29.74 -32.84
CA ALA A 367 -6.89 -28.66 -33.17
C ALA A 367 -7.05 -28.16 -34.64
N GLY A 368 -6.85 -26.86 -34.87
CA GLY A 368 -6.88 -26.24 -36.18
C GLY A 368 -8.26 -25.84 -36.68
N GLY A 369 -9.35 -26.25 -36.04
CA GLY A 369 -10.71 -25.84 -36.35
C GLY A 369 -11.04 -24.39 -35.93
N GLY A 370 -12.13 -23.83 -36.41
CA GLY A 370 -12.61 -22.49 -35.99
C GLY A 370 -12.89 -22.40 -34.50
N VAL A 371 -13.52 -23.43 -33.95
CA VAL A 371 -13.82 -23.52 -32.50
C VAL A 371 -12.54 -23.57 -31.66
N ALA A 372 -11.54 -24.35 -32.09
CA ALA A 372 -10.26 -24.42 -31.36
C ALA A 372 -9.57 -23.04 -31.33
N ARG A 373 -9.52 -22.33 -32.47
CA ARG A 373 -8.97 -20.97 -32.54
C ARG A 373 -9.71 -19.99 -31.63
N ALA A 374 -11.03 -20.05 -31.59
CA ALA A 374 -11.83 -19.21 -30.71
C ALA A 374 -11.54 -19.43 -29.22
N LEU A 375 -11.31 -20.69 -28.82
CA LEU A 375 -10.95 -21.05 -27.43
C LEU A 375 -9.49 -20.74 -27.07
N GLU A 376 -8.56 -20.84 -28.03
CA GLU A 376 -7.15 -20.50 -27.83
C GLU A 376 -6.89 -19.02 -27.66
N SER A 377 -7.70 -18.18 -28.31
CA SER A 377 -7.51 -16.73 -28.34
C SER A 377 -8.79 -15.94 -28.03
N PRO A 378 -9.46 -16.21 -26.88
CA PRO A 378 -10.63 -15.47 -26.49
C PRO A 378 -10.25 -14.02 -26.15
N ILE A 379 -11.11 -13.08 -26.47
CA ILE A 379 -10.88 -11.66 -26.26
C ILE A 379 -11.46 -11.24 -24.92
N ASN A 380 -10.59 -10.86 -23.99
CA ASN A 380 -11.01 -10.23 -22.76
C ASN A 380 -11.15 -8.73 -22.94
N LEU A 381 -12.38 -8.24 -23.07
CA LEU A 381 -12.69 -6.83 -23.31
C LEU A 381 -12.17 -5.91 -22.20
N LEU A 382 -12.23 -6.36 -20.93
CA LEU A 382 -11.63 -5.63 -19.81
C LEU A 382 -10.13 -5.37 -20.02
N SER A 383 -9.42 -6.30 -20.64
CA SER A 383 -7.98 -6.15 -20.87
C SER A 383 -7.64 -5.06 -21.90
N ILE A 384 -8.56 -4.75 -22.78
CA ILE A 384 -8.43 -3.67 -23.77
C ILE A 384 -8.76 -2.32 -23.10
N ILE A 385 -9.78 -2.30 -22.28
CA ILE A 385 -10.18 -1.11 -21.52
C ILE A 385 -9.10 -0.73 -20.50
N PHE A 386 -8.57 -1.72 -19.77
CA PHE A 386 -7.69 -1.47 -18.61
C PHE A 386 -6.38 -0.76 -19.02
N GLY A 387 -6.19 0.43 -18.49
CA GLY A 387 -5.00 1.26 -18.73
C GLY A 387 -5.02 2.05 -20.04
N GLN A 388 -6.01 1.84 -20.92
CA GLN A 388 -6.11 2.52 -22.20
C GLN A 388 -7.38 3.38 -22.33
N ILE A 389 -8.54 2.90 -21.88
CA ILE A 389 -9.82 3.62 -21.93
C ILE A 389 -10.31 3.88 -20.51
N TYR A 390 -10.51 5.14 -20.17
CA TYR A 390 -10.90 5.57 -18.84
C TYR A 390 -12.32 6.12 -18.87
N PHE A 391 -13.29 5.25 -18.58
CA PHE A 391 -14.69 5.64 -18.41
C PHE A 391 -14.88 6.45 -17.10
N PRO A 392 -15.85 7.37 -17.01
CA PRO A 392 -16.14 8.15 -15.81
C PRO A 392 -16.93 7.33 -14.77
N THR A 393 -16.42 6.17 -14.42
CA THR A 393 -16.95 5.22 -13.45
C THR A 393 -15.91 4.94 -12.36
N TYR A 394 -16.31 4.58 -11.16
CA TYR A 394 -15.37 4.30 -10.07
C TYR A 394 -14.57 3.02 -10.28
N SER A 395 -15.12 2.05 -11.01
CA SER A 395 -14.41 0.82 -11.39
C SER A 395 -14.60 0.51 -12.88
N ASN A 396 -13.86 -0.49 -13.37
CA ASN A 396 -14.03 -1.00 -14.73
C ASN A 396 -14.87 -2.30 -14.74
N ARG A 397 -15.79 -2.48 -13.81
CA ARG A 397 -16.71 -3.63 -13.82
C ARG A 397 -17.74 -3.45 -14.93
N LEU A 398 -18.16 -4.56 -15.55
CA LEU A 398 -19.15 -4.56 -16.61
C LEU A 398 -20.41 -3.74 -16.23
N LYS A 399 -20.94 -3.97 -15.05
CA LYS A 399 -22.14 -3.28 -14.57
C LYS A 399 -21.98 -1.76 -14.41
N GLU A 400 -20.79 -1.30 -14.01
CA GLU A 400 -20.56 0.14 -13.87
C GLU A 400 -20.39 0.81 -15.24
N ILE A 401 -19.68 0.16 -16.17
CA ILE A 401 -19.47 0.72 -17.51
C ILE A 401 -20.77 0.65 -18.33
N ALA A 402 -21.42 -0.52 -18.40
CA ALA A 402 -22.68 -0.67 -19.15
C ALA A 402 -23.81 0.17 -18.55
N GLY A 403 -23.88 0.27 -17.22
CA GLY A 403 -24.83 1.17 -16.54
C GLY A 403 -24.59 2.63 -16.87
N TRP A 404 -23.33 3.09 -16.96
CA TRP A 404 -23.00 4.44 -17.43
C TRP A 404 -23.37 4.64 -18.90
N LEU A 405 -23.24 3.61 -19.73
CA LEU A 405 -23.69 3.62 -21.14
C LEU A 405 -25.21 3.57 -21.29
N GLY A 406 -25.97 3.45 -20.17
CA GLY A 406 -27.44 3.48 -20.14
C GLY A 406 -28.10 2.10 -20.09
N PHE A 407 -27.34 1.01 -19.96
CA PHE A 407 -27.90 -0.33 -19.79
C PHE A 407 -28.55 -0.49 -18.40
N LYS A 408 -29.73 -1.14 -18.38
CA LYS A 408 -30.45 -1.42 -17.13
C LYS A 408 -30.75 -2.90 -17.05
N TRP A 409 -30.33 -3.54 -15.98
CA TRP A 409 -30.72 -4.91 -15.67
C TRP A 409 -32.15 -4.95 -15.17
N SER A 410 -32.89 -6.01 -15.49
CA SER A 410 -34.25 -6.22 -14.99
C SER A 410 -34.29 -6.32 -13.46
N GLU A 411 -33.28 -6.97 -12.87
CA GLU A 411 -33.08 -7.07 -11.43
C GLU A 411 -31.95 -6.15 -10.97
N GLN A 412 -32.27 -5.04 -10.31
CA GLN A 412 -31.29 -4.03 -9.90
C GLN A 412 -30.24 -4.56 -8.89
N GLU A 413 -30.64 -5.49 -8.01
CA GLU A 413 -29.78 -6.11 -7.00
C GLU A 413 -28.97 -7.30 -7.56
N ALA A 414 -29.18 -7.70 -8.80
CA ALA A 414 -28.50 -8.82 -9.41
C ALA A 414 -26.97 -8.64 -9.38
N SER A 415 -26.27 -9.68 -8.99
CA SER A 415 -24.81 -9.73 -8.90
C SER A 415 -24.38 -11.20 -8.87
N GLY A 416 -23.11 -11.50 -9.15
CA GLY A 416 -22.60 -12.86 -9.00
C GLY A 416 -22.81 -13.47 -7.62
N LEU A 417 -22.85 -12.66 -6.53
CA LEU A 417 -23.23 -13.14 -5.20
C LEU A 417 -24.72 -13.47 -5.11
N GLN A 418 -25.56 -12.67 -5.76
CA GLN A 418 -27.01 -12.93 -5.81
C GLN A 418 -27.31 -14.17 -6.67
N ALA A 419 -26.56 -14.40 -7.74
CA ALA A 419 -26.68 -15.61 -8.56
C ALA A 419 -26.40 -16.89 -7.73
N ILE A 420 -25.42 -16.83 -6.81
CA ILE A 420 -25.17 -17.94 -5.87
C ILE A 420 -26.39 -18.23 -4.97
N ILE A 421 -27.04 -17.18 -4.45
CA ILE A 421 -28.25 -17.35 -3.61
C ILE A 421 -29.38 -17.96 -4.43
N TRP A 422 -29.65 -17.40 -5.60
CA TRP A 422 -30.70 -17.92 -6.49
C TRP A 422 -30.44 -19.37 -6.92
N ARG A 423 -29.16 -19.72 -7.16
CA ARG A 423 -28.81 -21.11 -7.48
C ARG A 423 -29.05 -22.05 -6.29
N ASP A 424 -28.69 -21.65 -5.08
CA ASP A 424 -28.94 -22.42 -3.85
C ASP A 424 -30.45 -22.60 -3.60
N ASP A 425 -31.23 -21.52 -3.76
CA ASP A 425 -32.69 -21.55 -3.67
C ASP A 425 -33.31 -22.48 -4.72
N TRP A 426 -32.84 -22.38 -5.97
CA TRP A 426 -33.28 -23.28 -7.04
C TRP A 426 -32.92 -24.77 -6.75
N GLU A 427 -31.73 -25.03 -6.21
CA GLU A 427 -31.33 -26.39 -5.84
C GLU A 427 -32.29 -27.01 -4.80
N GLN A 428 -32.79 -26.19 -3.87
CA GLN A 428 -33.71 -26.63 -2.83
C GLN A 428 -35.16 -26.72 -3.31
N THR A 429 -35.62 -25.77 -4.08
CA THR A 429 -37.05 -25.61 -4.43
C THR A 429 -37.41 -26.13 -5.82
N LYS A 430 -36.44 -26.19 -6.73
CA LYS A 430 -36.64 -26.47 -8.17
C LYS A 430 -37.62 -25.51 -8.86
N ALA A 431 -37.84 -24.34 -8.27
CA ALA A 431 -38.81 -23.36 -8.75
C ALA A 431 -38.39 -22.80 -10.14
N PRO A 432 -39.28 -22.92 -11.17
CA PRO A 432 -38.97 -22.44 -12.52
C PRO A 432 -38.64 -20.95 -12.60
N LEU A 433 -39.35 -20.13 -11.80
CA LEU A 433 -39.14 -18.68 -11.75
C LEU A 433 -37.72 -18.27 -11.29
N VAL A 434 -37.12 -19.05 -10.37
CA VAL A 434 -35.76 -18.79 -9.91
C VAL A 434 -34.73 -19.13 -11.01
N LYS A 435 -34.96 -20.21 -11.76
CA LYS A 435 -34.14 -20.57 -12.94
C LYS A 435 -34.25 -19.50 -14.02
N GLU A 436 -35.46 -19.00 -14.30
CA GLU A 436 -35.71 -17.94 -15.27
C GLU A 436 -34.95 -16.66 -14.90
N LYS A 437 -34.95 -16.25 -13.63
CA LYS A 437 -34.17 -15.11 -13.13
C LYS A 437 -32.69 -15.26 -13.40
N LEU A 438 -32.12 -16.44 -13.14
CA LEU A 438 -30.70 -16.73 -13.40
C LEU A 438 -30.37 -16.68 -14.90
N VAL A 439 -31.22 -17.28 -15.74
CA VAL A 439 -31.06 -17.28 -17.19
C VAL A 439 -31.16 -15.85 -17.73
N THR A 440 -32.16 -15.08 -17.30
CA THR A 440 -32.35 -13.67 -17.72
C THR A 440 -31.14 -12.83 -17.33
N TYR A 441 -30.67 -12.95 -16.09
CA TYR A 441 -29.49 -12.20 -15.61
C TYR A 441 -28.25 -12.49 -16.42
N ASN A 442 -27.95 -13.76 -16.72
CA ASN A 442 -26.80 -14.17 -17.54
C ASN A 442 -26.90 -13.67 -18.99
N LEU A 443 -28.10 -13.71 -19.60
CA LEU A 443 -28.32 -13.16 -20.95
C LEU A 443 -28.24 -11.62 -20.99
N GLU A 444 -28.65 -10.95 -19.92
CA GLU A 444 -28.47 -9.50 -19.77
C GLU A 444 -26.99 -9.13 -19.64
N ASP A 445 -26.17 -9.92 -18.94
CA ASP A 445 -24.73 -9.71 -18.88
C ASP A 445 -24.07 -9.90 -20.26
N CYS A 446 -24.48 -10.88 -21.07
CA CYS A 446 -24.08 -11.00 -22.47
C CYS A 446 -24.49 -9.78 -23.33
N THR A 447 -25.68 -9.25 -23.11
CA THR A 447 -26.19 -8.06 -23.83
C THR A 447 -25.45 -6.79 -23.41
N ALA A 448 -25.16 -6.65 -22.12
CA ALA A 448 -24.33 -5.56 -21.58
C ALA A 448 -22.90 -5.61 -22.14
N LEU A 449 -22.35 -6.82 -22.31
CA LEU A 449 -21.03 -7.04 -22.91
C LEU A 449 -21.01 -6.59 -24.38
N GLU A 450 -22.03 -6.94 -25.16
CA GLU A 450 -22.19 -6.44 -26.56
C GLU A 450 -22.25 -4.91 -26.60
N LEU A 451 -23.01 -4.28 -25.70
CA LEU A 451 -23.10 -2.81 -25.64
C LEU A 451 -21.74 -2.17 -25.35
N VAL A 452 -20.98 -2.74 -24.41
CA VAL A 452 -19.65 -2.23 -24.07
C VAL A 452 -18.66 -2.46 -25.21
N ASP A 453 -18.76 -3.59 -25.91
CA ASP A 453 -17.95 -3.88 -27.09
C ASP A 453 -18.19 -2.86 -28.21
N ALA A 454 -19.43 -2.60 -28.55
CA ALA A 454 -19.81 -1.60 -29.54
C ALA A 454 -19.32 -0.19 -29.17
N ALA A 455 -19.42 0.17 -27.89
CA ALA A 455 -18.91 1.44 -27.38
C ALA A 455 -17.37 1.52 -27.48
N VAL A 456 -16.65 0.45 -27.16
CA VAL A 456 -15.19 0.40 -27.30
C VAL A 456 -14.78 0.53 -28.76
N ALA A 457 -15.46 -0.14 -29.71
CA ALA A 457 -15.23 0.00 -31.13
C ALA A 457 -15.36 1.47 -31.59
N GLN A 458 -16.47 2.12 -31.23
CA GLN A 458 -16.72 3.52 -31.53
C GLN A 458 -15.66 4.45 -30.93
N ILE A 459 -15.29 4.23 -29.65
CA ILE A 459 -14.26 5.04 -28.96
C ILE A 459 -12.90 4.93 -29.68
N VAL A 460 -12.53 3.74 -30.12
CA VAL A 460 -11.25 3.53 -30.82
C VAL A 460 -11.26 4.17 -32.20
N GLU A 461 -12.34 4.08 -32.92
CA GLU A 461 -12.50 4.72 -34.24
C GLU A 461 -12.43 6.25 -34.15
N GLN A 462 -13.15 6.86 -33.25
CA GLN A 462 -13.12 8.31 -32.99
C GLN A 462 -11.76 8.78 -32.48
N GLY A 463 -11.10 8.01 -31.62
CA GLY A 463 -9.75 8.32 -31.09
C GLY A 463 -8.66 8.32 -32.18
N THR A 464 -8.89 7.68 -33.32
CA THR A 464 -7.95 7.67 -34.48
C THR A 464 -8.14 8.83 -35.44
N GLY A 465 -9.09 9.75 -35.22
CA GLY A 465 -9.28 10.95 -36.04
C GLY A 465 -9.98 10.73 -37.35
N LEU A 466 -10.61 9.58 -37.56
CA LEU A 466 -11.48 9.32 -38.68
C LEU A 466 -12.85 9.95 -38.35
N ASN A 467 -13.13 11.10 -38.98
CA ASN A 467 -14.37 11.87 -38.85
C ASN A 467 -15.59 11.00 -39.12
N SER A 468 -16.50 10.94 -38.17
CA SER A 468 -17.90 10.64 -38.44
C SER A 468 -18.75 11.85 -38.04
N GLU A 469 -19.33 12.52 -39.00
CA GLU A 469 -20.42 13.48 -38.83
C GLU A 469 -21.65 12.71 -38.31
N GLY A 470 -21.70 12.51 -37.00
CA GLY A 470 -22.82 11.90 -36.32
C GLY A 470 -22.82 12.36 -34.85
N LYS A 471 -24.01 12.67 -34.32
CA LYS A 471 -24.21 13.13 -32.93
C LYS A 471 -23.35 12.31 -31.96
N ASP A 472 -22.25 12.91 -31.51
CA ASP A 472 -21.34 12.29 -30.56
C ASP A 472 -22.09 11.99 -29.25
N ARG A 473 -22.28 10.70 -28.97
CA ARG A 473 -22.95 10.22 -27.76
C ARG A 473 -22.10 10.47 -26.52
N PHE A 474 -20.76 10.56 -26.68
CA PHE A 474 -19.80 10.71 -25.59
C PHE A 474 -18.69 11.68 -25.96
N GLU A 475 -18.25 12.48 -25.00
CA GLU A 475 -17.06 13.33 -25.19
C GLU A 475 -15.80 12.51 -24.91
N ILE A 476 -14.99 12.31 -25.95
CA ILE A 476 -13.76 11.50 -25.92
C ILE A 476 -12.56 12.43 -26.04
N VAL A 477 -11.59 12.28 -25.13
CA VAL A 477 -10.40 13.12 -25.08
C VAL A 477 -9.13 12.24 -25.02
N ALA A 478 -8.19 12.49 -25.93
CA ALA A 478 -6.88 11.86 -25.84
C ALA A 478 -6.12 12.39 -24.61
N ALA A 479 -5.60 11.50 -23.76
CA ALA A 479 -4.90 11.85 -22.53
C ALA A 479 -3.70 12.80 -22.77
N ASN A 480 -3.08 12.74 -23.95
CA ASN A 480 -1.98 13.62 -24.34
C ASN A 480 -2.43 15.06 -24.60
N ASN A 481 -3.70 15.27 -24.93
CA ASN A 481 -4.30 16.57 -25.23
C ASN A 481 -4.86 17.28 -23.99
N VAL A 482 -4.77 16.64 -22.81
CA VAL A 482 -5.24 17.25 -21.57
C VAL A 482 -4.43 18.53 -21.29
N ASP A 483 -5.12 19.67 -21.33
CA ASP A 483 -4.49 20.95 -21.00
C ASP A 483 -4.27 21.07 -19.49
N CYS A 484 -3.02 20.88 -19.08
CA CYS A 484 -2.62 21.05 -17.69
C CYS A 484 -2.81 22.48 -17.13
N LYS A 485 -3.09 23.45 -17.99
CA LYS A 485 -3.30 24.84 -17.54
C LYS A 485 -4.68 25.02 -16.90
N HIS A 486 -5.68 24.29 -17.38
CA HIS A 486 -7.04 24.35 -16.83
C HIS A 486 -7.26 23.51 -15.57
N THR A 487 -6.35 22.59 -15.25
CA THR A 487 -6.38 21.84 -13.99
C THR A 487 -5.75 22.57 -12.81
N ILE A 488 -5.25 23.78 -13.02
CA ILE A 488 -4.75 24.66 -11.98
C ILE A 488 -5.93 25.45 -11.43
N TRP A 489 -6.06 25.51 -10.13
CA TRP A 489 -7.03 26.27 -9.33
C TRP A 489 -7.54 27.55 -10.02
N PRO A 490 -8.80 27.96 -9.84
CA PRO A 490 -9.29 29.24 -10.34
C PRO A 490 -8.31 30.35 -9.95
N ARG A 491 -8.16 31.34 -10.82
CA ARG A 491 -7.24 32.46 -10.57
C ARG A 491 -7.50 33.02 -9.17
N PHE A 492 -6.49 32.93 -8.34
CA PHE A 492 -6.55 33.52 -7.01
C PHE A 492 -6.80 35.02 -7.17
N SER A 493 -7.85 35.52 -6.56
CA SER A 493 -8.17 36.93 -6.48
C SER A 493 -8.06 37.35 -5.02
N SER A 494 -7.34 38.43 -4.75
CA SER A 494 -7.12 38.97 -3.41
C SER A 494 -7.53 40.43 -3.36
N SER A 495 -8.13 40.83 -2.25
CA SER A 495 -8.37 42.25 -1.94
C SER A 495 -7.10 42.99 -1.52
N ILE A 496 -5.99 42.27 -1.30
CA ILE A 496 -4.70 42.87 -0.96
C ILE A 496 -3.93 43.13 -2.24
N GLU A 497 -3.58 44.40 -2.48
CA GLU A 497 -2.81 44.82 -3.65
C GLU A 497 -1.45 44.13 -3.72
N GLY A 498 -1.09 43.60 -4.88
CA GLY A 498 0.17 42.88 -5.11
C GLY A 498 0.20 41.41 -4.64
N PHE A 499 -0.79 40.94 -3.83
CA PHE A 499 -0.77 39.60 -3.29
C PHE A 499 -1.01 38.52 -4.37
N GLU A 500 -1.73 38.84 -5.43
CA GLU A 500 -1.90 37.99 -6.59
C GLU A 500 -0.56 37.68 -7.30
N THR A 501 0.32 38.67 -7.37
CA THR A 501 1.66 38.53 -7.94
C THR A 501 2.51 37.60 -7.08
N ILE A 502 2.47 37.78 -5.76
CA ILE A 502 3.17 36.94 -4.79
C ILE A 502 2.64 35.52 -4.86
N ASN A 503 1.33 35.33 -4.84
CA ASN A 503 0.71 34.00 -4.92
C ASN A 503 0.97 33.32 -6.27
N LYS A 504 1.02 34.07 -7.37
CA LYS A 504 1.39 33.56 -8.70
C LYS A 504 2.85 33.10 -8.75
N ALA A 505 3.74 33.77 -8.03
CA ALA A 505 5.15 33.40 -7.91
C ALA A 505 5.39 32.26 -6.90
N ALA A 506 4.55 32.14 -5.87
CA ALA A 506 4.62 31.11 -4.85
C ALA A 506 4.03 29.78 -5.38
N ARG A 507 4.76 28.71 -5.22
CA ARG A 507 4.32 27.36 -5.56
C ARG A 507 4.61 26.42 -4.39
N TRP A 508 3.55 25.80 -3.88
CA TRP A 508 3.70 24.69 -2.94
C TRP A 508 4.04 23.41 -3.70
N ASP A 509 5.15 22.79 -3.36
CA ASP A 509 5.51 21.45 -3.84
C ASP A 509 5.14 20.43 -2.76
N TYR A 510 3.98 19.80 -2.92
CA TYR A 510 3.48 18.78 -2.00
C TYR A 510 4.39 17.56 -1.87
N GLN A 511 5.24 17.29 -2.88
CA GLN A 511 6.17 16.17 -2.81
C GLN A 511 7.37 16.45 -1.91
N ARG A 512 7.70 17.71 -1.73
CA ARG A 512 8.89 18.16 -0.99
C ARG A 512 8.57 18.98 0.24
N ASP A 513 7.29 19.21 0.47
CA ASP A 513 6.79 20.05 1.58
C ASP A 513 7.47 21.42 1.64
N ARG A 514 7.60 22.07 0.48
CA ARG A 514 8.31 23.34 0.34
C ARG A 514 7.57 24.32 -0.55
N VAL A 515 7.63 25.60 -0.17
CA VAL A 515 7.20 26.70 -1.01
C VAL A 515 8.37 27.16 -1.89
N TYR A 516 8.15 27.18 -3.20
CA TYR A 516 9.09 27.73 -4.17
C TYR A 516 8.54 29.05 -4.70
N THR A 517 9.35 30.10 -4.63
CA THR A 517 9.08 31.36 -5.33
C THR A 517 9.82 31.38 -6.66
N ARG A 518 9.11 31.68 -7.74
CA ARG A 518 9.68 31.91 -9.07
C ARG A 518 9.53 33.37 -9.40
N THR A 519 10.61 34.12 -9.30
CA THR A 519 10.58 35.58 -9.43
C THR A 519 10.72 36.07 -10.86
N GLU A 520 11.30 35.31 -11.83
CA GLU A 520 11.51 35.78 -13.18
C GLU A 520 11.40 34.70 -14.26
N GLU A 521 10.87 35.06 -15.44
CA GLU A 521 10.79 34.15 -16.59
C GLU A 521 12.16 33.78 -17.18
N GLU A 522 13.14 34.63 -17.05
CA GLU A 522 14.51 34.39 -17.51
C GLU A 522 15.16 33.24 -16.70
N LEU A 523 14.89 33.14 -15.39
CA LEU A 523 15.32 32.02 -14.56
C LEU A 523 14.70 30.68 -15.00
N LYS A 524 13.49 30.72 -15.56
CA LYS A 524 12.84 29.52 -16.15
C LYS A 524 13.51 29.09 -17.46
N ARG A 525 13.90 30.06 -18.30
CA ARG A 525 14.55 29.80 -19.61
C ARG A 525 15.95 29.27 -19.46
N SER A 526 16.73 29.75 -18.48
CA SER A 526 18.10 29.29 -18.24
C SER A 526 18.14 27.88 -17.66
N ARG A 527 17.21 27.50 -16.78
CA ARG A 527 17.05 26.11 -16.30
C ARG A 527 16.69 25.12 -17.41
N ARG A 528 15.85 25.56 -18.37
CA ARG A 528 15.47 24.73 -19.52
C ARG A 528 16.63 24.46 -20.48
N LYS A 529 17.60 25.35 -20.56
CA LYS A 529 18.78 25.23 -21.45
C LYS A 529 19.99 24.54 -20.80
N GLY A 530 19.87 24.03 -19.57
CA GLY A 530 20.99 23.38 -18.87
C GLY A 530 22.16 24.32 -18.55
N LYS A 531 22.06 25.60 -18.85
CA LYS A 531 23.05 26.59 -18.44
C LYS A 531 22.74 26.97 -17.00
N SER A 532 23.60 26.50 -16.08
CA SER A 532 23.69 27.13 -14.75
C SER A 532 23.83 28.63 -14.97
N LEU A 533 22.88 29.41 -14.44
CA LEU A 533 23.14 30.84 -14.21
C LEU A 533 24.31 30.87 -13.25
N THR A 534 25.51 31.03 -13.78
CA THR A 534 26.58 31.67 -13.04
C THR A 534 26.09 33.10 -12.82
N LEU A 535 25.31 33.31 -11.75
CA LEU A 535 25.29 34.59 -11.09
C LEU A 535 26.75 34.98 -11.02
N THR A 536 27.14 36.15 -11.56
CA THR A 536 28.46 36.76 -11.37
C THR A 536 28.62 36.91 -9.86
N ARG A 537 29.04 35.79 -9.22
CA ARG A 537 29.25 35.73 -7.79
C ARG A 537 30.41 36.68 -7.53
N ARG A 538 30.18 37.74 -6.79
CA ARG A 538 31.25 38.57 -6.29
C ARG A 538 32.23 37.65 -5.58
N SER A 539 33.36 37.37 -6.23
CA SER A 539 34.46 36.61 -5.59
C SER A 539 34.99 37.45 -4.46
N ILE A 540 35.25 36.83 -3.32
CA ILE A 540 35.89 37.55 -2.20
C ILE A 540 37.22 38.07 -2.73
N ARG A 541 37.41 39.40 -2.61
CA ARG A 541 38.67 40.03 -2.99
C ARG A 541 39.75 39.67 -1.95
N ILE A 542 40.99 39.52 -2.38
CA ILE A 542 42.10 39.34 -1.46
C ILE A 542 42.13 40.56 -0.52
N SER A 543 41.88 40.30 0.75
CA SER A 543 41.83 41.33 1.79
C SER A 543 43.21 41.68 2.32
N ARG A 544 44.16 40.74 2.26
CA ARG A 544 45.57 40.94 2.70
C ARG A 544 46.47 39.92 2.04
N VAL A 545 47.74 40.35 1.80
CA VAL A 545 48.84 39.44 1.45
C VAL A 545 49.79 39.38 2.66
N THR A 546 50.03 38.16 3.15
CA THR A 546 50.96 37.92 4.26
C THR A 546 52.16 37.12 3.76
N VAL A 547 53.31 37.71 3.90
CA VAL A 547 54.60 37.04 3.62
C VAL A 547 55.09 36.50 4.96
N CYS A 548 55.24 35.17 5.06
CA CYS A 548 55.80 34.56 6.25
C CYS A 548 57.31 34.50 6.14
N GLU A 549 57.98 34.94 7.19
CA GLU A 549 59.43 34.86 7.24
C GLU A 549 59.93 33.41 7.22
N PRO A 550 61.02 33.13 6.52
CA PRO A 550 61.58 31.80 6.47
C PRO A 550 62.15 31.36 7.83
N LEU A 551 61.91 30.13 8.20
CA LEU A 551 62.45 29.57 9.43
C LEU A 551 63.96 29.38 9.31
N ARG A 552 64.69 29.94 10.23
CA ARG A 552 66.18 29.82 10.29
C ARG A 552 66.66 28.51 10.89
N ARG A 553 65.80 27.80 11.63
CA ARG A 553 66.09 26.49 12.30
C ARG A 553 64.95 25.53 12.12
N CYS A 554 65.28 24.24 12.06
CA CYS A 554 64.28 23.18 12.05
C CYS A 554 63.49 23.19 13.35
N PRO A 555 62.14 23.19 13.33
CA PRO A 555 61.33 23.20 14.55
C PRO A 555 61.49 21.92 15.39
N ARG A 556 61.88 20.79 14.77
CA ARG A 556 62.04 19.51 15.45
C ARG A 556 63.42 19.29 16.04
N CYS A 557 64.49 19.46 15.24
CA CYS A 557 65.87 19.15 15.67
C CYS A 557 66.74 20.38 15.93
N GLN A 558 66.20 21.59 15.78
CA GLN A 558 66.84 22.91 16.05
C GLN A 558 68.13 23.19 15.26
N ARG A 559 68.56 22.34 14.30
CA ARG A 559 69.74 22.56 13.47
C ARG A 559 69.53 23.76 12.54
N LYS A 560 70.64 24.53 12.34
CA LYS A 560 70.74 25.58 11.34
C LYS A 560 70.99 24.98 9.95
N GLY A 561 70.49 25.62 8.90
CA GLY A 561 70.75 25.19 7.53
C GLY A 561 69.65 24.31 7.00
N THR A 562 68.55 24.93 6.64
CA THR A 562 67.43 24.32 5.92
C THR A 562 67.66 24.57 4.43
N GLN A 563 67.53 23.51 3.62
CA GLN A 563 67.51 23.69 2.17
C GLN A 563 66.16 24.15 1.71
N ASP A 564 66.13 25.21 0.91
CA ASP A 564 64.93 25.72 0.27
C ASP A 564 64.34 24.66 -0.64
N PHE A 565 63.13 24.16 -0.29
CA PHE A 565 62.46 23.17 -1.09
C PHE A 565 61.57 23.79 -2.17
N ARG A 566 60.71 24.74 -1.78
CA ARG A 566 59.82 25.50 -2.71
C ARG A 566 59.20 26.71 -2.05
N LYS A 567 58.89 27.73 -2.87
CA LYS A 567 57.99 28.81 -2.49
C LYS A 567 56.55 28.37 -2.71
N VAL A 568 55.66 28.54 -1.72
CA VAL A 568 54.26 28.20 -1.78
C VAL A 568 53.42 29.42 -1.57
N THR A 569 52.43 29.56 -2.42
CA THR A 569 51.38 30.56 -2.25
C THR A 569 50.05 29.85 -2.01
N LYS A 570 49.42 30.16 -0.89
CA LYS A 570 48.12 29.58 -0.51
C LYS A 570 47.13 30.71 -0.09
N CYS A 571 45.87 30.50 -0.40
CA CYS A 571 44.82 31.37 0.02
C CYS A 571 44.06 30.75 1.19
N LEU A 572 43.83 31.51 2.25
CA LEU A 572 43.00 31.16 3.38
C LEU A 572 41.66 31.88 3.26
N HIS A 573 40.60 31.11 3.12
CA HIS A 573 39.22 31.58 3.15
C HIS A 573 38.72 31.51 4.59
N ASP A 574 38.33 32.64 5.21
CA ASP A 574 37.88 32.68 6.59
C ASP A 574 36.77 33.72 6.81
N LEU A 575 36.14 33.68 7.95
CA LEU A 575 35.24 34.73 8.44
C LEU A 575 36.03 35.68 9.36
N ARG A 576 35.77 36.96 9.22
CA ARG A 576 36.31 37.98 10.12
C ARG A 576 35.16 38.59 10.90
N PHE A 577 35.16 38.39 12.21
CA PHE A 577 34.22 39.02 13.13
C PHE A 577 34.77 40.37 13.56
N THR A 578 33.94 41.41 13.41
CA THR A 578 34.26 42.78 13.79
C THR A 578 33.09 43.39 14.54
N ARG A 579 33.31 44.51 15.19
CA ARG A 579 32.20 45.26 15.82
C ARG A 579 31.13 45.78 14.84
N PHE A 580 31.42 45.74 13.55
CA PHE A 580 30.51 46.16 12.48
C PHE A 580 29.86 44.97 11.75
N GLY A 581 30.05 43.75 12.23
CA GLY A 581 29.48 42.53 11.65
C GLY A 581 30.52 41.51 11.23
N VAL A 582 30.03 40.51 10.49
CA VAL A 582 30.80 39.37 10.01
C VAL A 582 31.06 39.55 8.52
N HIS A 583 32.30 39.37 8.09
CA HIS A 583 32.72 39.57 6.71
C HIS A 583 33.51 38.34 6.20
N GLY A 584 33.30 37.98 4.92
CA GLY A 584 34.19 37.02 4.24
C GLY A 584 35.58 37.59 4.06
N SER A 585 36.62 36.84 4.42
CA SER A 585 38.01 37.21 4.34
C SER A 585 38.80 36.24 3.48
N LEU A 586 39.63 36.75 2.60
CA LEU A 586 40.59 36.00 1.77
C LEU A 586 41.99 36.53 1.97
N VAL A 587 42.80 35.77 2.69
CA VAL A 587 44.20 36.15 2.94
C VAL A 587 45.09 35.29 2.09
N LYS A 588 45.97 35.95 1.32
CA LYS A 588 47.00 35.25 0.49
C LYS A 588 48.30 35.16 1.30
N TYR A 589 48.64 33.92 1.68
CA TYR A 589 49.90 33.62 2.36
C TYR A 589 50.98 33.26 1.35
N GLN A 590 52.16 33.81 1.51
CA GLN A 590 53.37 33.47 0.78
C GLN A 590 54.41 32.99 1.77
N PHE A 591 54.83 31.73 1.69
CA PHE A 591 55.77 31.14 2.61
C PHE A 591 56.69 30.14 1.87
N GLN A 592 57.85 29.88 2.48
CA GLN A 592 58.83 28.94 1.97
C GLN A 592 58.68 27.62 2.73
N VAL A 593 58.60 26.50 2.01
CA VAL A 593 58.60 25.17 2.58
C VAL A 593 60.02 24.62 2.49
N PHE A 594 60.57 24.28 3.63
CA PHE A 594 61.88 23.64 3.74
C PHE A 594 61.70 22.17 4.12
N ARG A 595 62.70 21.37 3.74
CA ARG A 595 62.84 20.01 4.23
C ARG A 595 64.15 19.95 5.04
N CYS A 596 64.09 19.51 6.27
CA CYS A 596 65.26 19.37 7.09
C CYS A 596 66.13 18.21 6.57
N PRO A 597 67.45 18.44 6.27
CA PRO A 597 68.31 17.37 5.77
C PRO A 597 68.56 16.28 6.83
N THR A 598 68.41 16.59 8.10
CA THR A 598 68.72 15.66 9.20
C THR A 598 67.53 14.82 9.60
N CYS A 599 66.38 15.42 9.90
CA CYS A 599 65.20 14.70 10.36
C CYS A 599 64.12 14.58 9.30
N GLN A 600 64.39 15.04 8.09
CA GLN A 600 63.49 14.98 6.94
C GLN A 600 62.12 15.68 7.15
N GLU A 601 61.97 16.42 8.26
CA GLU A 601 60.73 17.13 8.60
C GLU A 601 60.55 18.35 7.68
N PHE A 602 59.30 18.63 7.37
CA PHE A 602 58.90 19.79 6.59
C PHE A 602 58.57 20.97 7.49
N THR A 603 58.74 22.18 6.99
CA THR A 603 58.29 23.41 7.63
C THR A 603 56.79 23.31 7.94
N PRO A 604 56.34 23.59 9.17
CA PRO A 604 54.90 23.63 9.48
C PRO A 604 54.21 24.73 8.69
N TRP A 605 52.95 24.47 8.41
CA TRP A 605 52.08 25.49 7.80
C TRP A 605 51.87 26.64 8.78
N PRO A 606 51.56 27.86 8.29
CA PRO A 606 51.15 28.96 9.15
C PRO A 606 50.03 28.51 10.11
N THR A 607 50.09 28.96 11.35
CA THR A 607 49.19 28.53 12.43
C THR A 607 47.72 28.88 12.18
N GLU A 608 47.45 29.83 11.28
CA GLU A 608 46.11 30.24 10.87
C GLU A 608 45.40 29.17 10.04
N PHE A 609 46.14 28.27 9.39
CA PHE A 609 45.54 27.16 8.64
C PHE A 609 45.21 26.01 9.56
N TRP A 610 43.92 25.71 9.65
CA TRP A 610 43.43 24.55 10.39
C TRP A 610 43.62 23.30 9.54
N ASP A 611 44.47 22.39 10.02
CA ASP A 611 44.71 21.07 9.43
C ASP A 611 45.07 21.13 7.92
N ARG A 612 45.94 22.04 7.53
CA ARG A 612 46.35 22.27 6.14
C ARG A 612 45.21 22.61 5.17
N SER A 613 44.02 22.85 5.70
CA SER A 613 42.84 23.27 4.93
C SER A 613 43.07 24.69 4.38
N THR A 614 42.46 25.01 3.26
CA THR A 614 42.38 26.38 2.74
C THR A 614 41.29 27.21 3.42
N TYR A 615 40.62 26.67 4.42
CA TYR A 615 39.59 27.30 5.20
C TYR A 615 40.04 27.55 6.63
N GLY A 616 39.73 28.73 7.16
CA GLY A 616 40.19 29.17 8.47
C GLY A 616 39.30 28.66 9.62
N ARG A 617 39.81 28.86 10.82
CA ARG A 617 39.16 28.38 12.06
C ARG A 617 37.82 29.08 12.33
N ASN A 618 37.69 30.38 12.06
CA ASN A 618 36.46 31.12 12.30
C ASN A 618 35.33 30.65 11.41
N LEU A 619 35.61 30.36 10.14
CA LEU A 619 34.63 29.81 9.21
C LEU A 619 34.19 28.42 9.66
N ALA A 620 35.13 27.56 10.07
CA ALA A 620 34.83 26.22 10.55
C ALA A 620 34.00 26.25 11.85
N SER A 621 34.39 27.07 12.83
CA SER A 621 33.67 27.22 14.09
C SER A 621 32.26 27.77 13.88
N PHE A 622 32.10 28.76 13.02
CA PHE A 622 30.79 29.31 12.69
C PHE A 622 29.88 28.28 12.02
N ALA A 623 30.40 27.50 11.07
CA ALA A 623 29.65 26.45 10.43
C ALA A 623 29.22 25.35 11.41
N ILE A 624 30.10 24.97 12.35
CA ILE A 624 29.78 23.99 13.41
C ILE A 624 28.72 24.55 14.34
N PHE A 625 28.82 25.82 14.75
CA PHE A 625 27.85 26.49 15.60
C PHE A 625 26.45 26.51 14.94
N GLU A 626 26.35 26.87 13.67
CA GLU A 626 25.11 26.87 12.91
C GLU A 626 24.45 25.47 12.88
N ILE A 627 25.25 24.40 12.75
CA ILE A 627 24.74 23.03 12.67
C ILE A 627 24.34 22.50 14.05
N ILE A 628 25.17 22.68 15.06
CA ILE A 628 25.02 22.03 16.35
C ILE A 628 24.09 22.84 17.26
N GLU A 629 24.33 24.16 17.38
CA GLU A 629 23.56 25.01 18.28
C GLU A 629 22.24 25.48 17.66
N LEU A 630 22.28 25.89 16.38
CA LEU A 630 21.09 26.42 15.70
C LEU A 630 20.33 25.35 14.89
N CYS A 631 20.78 24.08 14.92
CA CYS A 631 20.16 22.95 14.22
C CYS A 631 19.94 23.19 12.71
N VAL A 632 20.76 24.04 12.08
CA VAL A 632 20.65 24.35 10.65
C VAL A 632 21.23 23.20 9.80
N SER A 633 20.55 22.80 8.75
CA SER A 633 21.03 21.73 7.88
C SER A 633 22.37 22.13 7.19
N GLN A 634 23.27 21.15 6.99
CA GLN A 634 24.56 21.39 6.30
C GLN A 634 24.40 22.07 4.94
N ARG A 635 23.34 21.70 4.22
CA ARG A 635 22.99 22.33 2.94
C ARG A 635 22.61 23.80 3.10
N SER A 636 21.81 24.13 4.11
CA SER A 636 21.41 25.51 4.38
C SER A 636 22.62 26.34 4.81
N VAL A 637 23.48 25.82 5.69
CA VAL A 637 24.74 26.48 6.07
C VAL A 637 25.61 26.75 4.85
N THR A 638 25.81 25.76 3.98
CA THR A 638 26.56 25.93 2.73
C THR A 638 25.98 27.04 1.86
N GLN A 639 24.66 27.07 1.70
CA GLN A 639 23.98 28.10 0.89
C GLN A 639 24.11 29.48 1.51
N THR A 640 23.96 29.60 2.83
CA THR A 640 24.06 30.84 3.57
C THR A 640 25.48 31.43 3.42
N LEU A 641 26.51 30.62 3.71
CA LEU A 641 27.89 31.05 3.60
C LEU A 641 28.27 31.45 2.17
N ASN A 642 27.81 30.71 1.17
CA ASN A 642 28.06 31.03 -0.22
C ASN A 642 27.32 32.28 -0.69
N ARG A 643 26.10 32.55 -0.21
CA ARG A 643 25.29 33.69 -0.63
C ARG A 643 25.66 34.98 0.09
N LEU A 644 25.83 34.94 1.41
CA LEU A 644 26.10 36.10 2.21
C LEU A 644 27.56 36.54 2.14
N PHE A 645 28.49 35.60 2.16
CA PHE A 645 29.93 35.89 2.25
C PHE A 645 30.72 35.63 0.97
N GLY A 646 30.07 35.10 -0.08
CA GLY A 646 30.71 34.87 -1.38
C GLY A 646 31.67 33.68 -1.44
N PHE A 647 31.60 32.77 -0.49
CA PHE A 647 32.39 31.53 -0.52
C PHE A 647 31.95 30.59 -1.64
N ARG A 648 32.78 29.60 -1.94
CA ARG A 648 32.49 28.50 -2.87
C ARG A 648 32.65 27.17 -2.13
N LEU A 649 31.80 26.97 -1.13
CA LEU A 649 31.77 25.75 -0.33
C LEU A 649 30.81 24.75 -0.94
N ASP A 650 31.12 23.47 -0.80
CA ASP A 650 30.18 22.38 -0.98
C ASP A 650 29.81 21.73 0.36
N GLU A 651 28.80 20.86 0.36
CA GLU A 651 28.32 20.20 1.59
C GLU A 651 29.42 19.26 2.17
N ILE A 652 30.37 18.79 1.34
CA ILE A 652 31.47 17.94 1.77
C ILE A 652 32.44 18.71 2.66
N VAL A 653 32.70 19.99 2.32
CA VAL A 653 33.56 20.85 3.14
C VAL A 653 32.94 21.07 4.52
N ILE A 654 31.63 21.37 4.57
CA ILE A 654 30.92 21.57 5.84
C ILE A 654 30.92 20.27 6.67
N ARG A 655 30.71 19.13 6.04
CA ARG A 655 30.83 17.83 6.72
C ARG A 655 32.22 17.61 7.31
N ARG A 656 33.28 17.97 6.56
CA ARG A 656 34.67 17.88 7.07
C ARG A 656 34.89 18.77 8.29
N PHE A 657 34.36 19.97 8.32
CA PHE A 657 34.46 20.84 9.51
C PHE A 657 33.88 20.17 10.73
N LYS A 658 32.67 19.56 10.59
CA LYS A 658 32.02 18.84 11.68
C LYS A 658 32.84 17.64 12.14
N THR A 659 33.35 16.81 11.21
CA THR A 659 34.17 15.64 11.54
C THR A 659 35.46 16.04 12.25
N ARG A 660 36.16 17.07 11.76
CA ARG A 660 37.36 17.58 12.38
C ARG A 660 37.13 18.22 13.73
N GLY A 661 35.99 18.91 13.92
CA GLY A 661 35.57 19.41 15.21
C GLY A 661 35.37 18.28 16.21
N ALA A 662 34.68 17.20 15.80
CA ALA A 662 34.49 16.02 16.65
C ALA A 662 35.81 15.36 17.05
N GLU A 663 36.75 15.18 16.10
CA GLU A 663 38.10 14.68 16.36
C GLU A 663 38.88 15.60 17.34
N TYR A 664 38.81 16.91 17.14
CA TYR A 664 39.52 17.89 17.99
C TYR A 664 39.00 17.85 19.45
N TYR A 665 37.71 17.66 19.65
CA TYR A 665 37.10 17.60 20.98
C TYR A 665 37.00 16.22 21.57
N GLN A 666 37.55 15.18 20.95
CA GLN A 666 37.48 13.80 21.42
C GLN A 666 38.02 13.63 22.85
N GLU A 667 39.16 14.24 23.15
CA GLU A 667 39.76 14.20 24.49
C GLU A 667 38.88 14.93 25.53
N THR A 668 38.31 16.07 25.15
CA THR A 668 37.38 16.81 26.01
C THR A 668 36.14 15.98 26.32
N ARG A 669 35.59 15.30 25.29
CA ARG A 669 34.45 14.39 25.45
C ARG A 669 34.80 13.24 26.42
N GLN A 670 36.00 12.66 26.32
CA GLN A 670 36.44 11.61 27.21
C GLN A 670 36.55 12.12 28.67
N LYS A 671 37.14 13.30 28.89
CA LYS A 671 37.20 13.93 30.19
C LYS A 671 35.82 14.19 30.80
N ILE A 672 34.83 14.58 29.98
CA ILE A 672 33.44 14.73 30.45
C ILE A 672 32.88 13.39 30.87
N LEU A 673 33.08 12.35 30.04
CA LEU A 673 32.60 10.99 30.35
C LEU A 673 33.24 10.44 31.63
N ASP A 674 34.55 10.56 31.77
CA ASP A 674 35.29 10.13 32.96
C ASP A 674 34.75 10.84 34.23
N LYS A 675 34.47 12.14 34.15
CA LYS A 675 33.87 12.91 35.21
C LYS A 675 32.45 12.44 35.56
N MET A 676 31.66 12.07 34.53
CA MET A 676 30.29 11.58 34.76
C MET A 676 30.30 10.22 35.45
N VAL A 677 31.18 9.31 35.02
CA VAL A 677 31.31 7.95 35.61
C VAL A 677 31.73 8.00 37.10
N HIS A 678 32.56 8.98 37.46
CA HIS A 678 32.95 9.18 38.88
C HIS A 678 31.93 10.03 39.66
N GLY A 679 30.82 10.42 39.05
CA GLY A 679 29.75 11.18 39.71
C GLY A 679 28.78 10.29 40.48
N ASN A 680 27.92 10.93 41.30
CA ASN A 680 26.97 10.20 42.18
C ASN A 680 25.68 9.78 41.47
N LEU A 681 25.37 10.35 40.27
CA LEU A 681 24.12 10.09 39.57
C LEU A 681 24.30 10.32 38.07
N ILE A 682 23.88 9.35 37.29
CA ILE A 682 23.77 9.45 35.84
C ILE A 682 22.33 9.09 35.42
N HIS A 683 21.68 9.96 34.70
CA HIS A 683 20.42 9.67 33.99
C HIS A 683 20.75 9.13 32.63
N ALA A 684 20.09 8.06 32.21
CA ALA A 684 20.23 7.46 30.89
C ALA A 684 18.87 7.33 30.23
N ASP A 685 18.77 7.73 28.98
CA ASP A 685 17.57 7.58 28.14
C ASP A 685 17.98 7.31 26.71
N GLU A 686 17.10 6.68 25.92
CA GLU A 686 17.36 6.38 24.54
C GLU A 686 16.25 6.89 23.62
N THR A 687 16.66 7.39 22.48
CA THR A 687 15.75 7.82 21.40
C THR A 687 15.96 6.97 20.16
N ARG A 688 14.88 6.41 19.66
CA ARG A 688 14.88 5.65 18.41
C ARG A 688 15.01 6.59 17.21
N ILE A 689 15.96 6.30 16.33
CA ILE A 689 16.17 7.04 15.08
C ILE A 689 16.08 6.10 13.87
N LYS A 690 15.68 6.64 12.73
CA LYS A 690 15.70 5.93 11.44
C LYS A 690 16.84 6.47 10.59
N LEU A 691 17.77 5.60 10.21
CA LEU A 691 18.87 5.89 9.27
C LEU A 691 18.64 5.06 8.01
N HIS A 692 18.17 5.70 6.93
CA HIS A 692 17.78 5.02 5.70
C HIS A 692 16.77 3.89 6.00
N ASP A 693 17.15 2.64 5.78
CA ASP A 693 16.28 1.47 6.00
C ASP A 693 16.52 0.77 7.35
N LYS A 694 17.45 1.30 8.17
CA LYS A 694 17.80 0.74 9.48
C LYS A 694 17.21 1.55 10.62
N THR A 695 16.86 0.84 11.68
CA THR A 695 16.54 1.44 12.97
C THR A 695 17.81 1.48 13.82
N ALA A 696 18.08 2.61 14.45
CA ALA A 696 19.18 2.78 15.39
C ALA A 696 18.72 3.58 16.62
N TYR A 697 19.59 3.77 17.56
CA TYR A 697 19.29 4.44 18.82
C TYR A 697 20.37 5.47 19.14
N VAL A 698 19.95 6.58 19.73
CA VAL A 698 20.83 7.56 20.36
C VAL A 698 20.58 7.49 21.85
N TRP A 699 21.58 7.09 22.57
CA TRP A 699 21.59 7.09 24.01
C TRP A 699 22.08 8.45 24.52
N VAL A 700 21.42 8.98 25.52
CA VAL A 700 21.77 10.22 26.21
C VAL A 700 22.13 9.88 27.63
N PHE A 701 23.31 10.26 28.05
CA PHE A 701 23.74 10.19 29.44
C PHE A 701 23.87 11.61 29.99
N ALA A 702 23.24 11.90 31.07
CA ALA A 702 23.22 13.24 31.68
C ALA A 702 23.45 13.20 33.17
N THR A 703 24.23 14.17 33.67
CA THR A 703 24.27 14.60 35.06
C THR A 703 23.58 15.97 35.19
N TRP A 704 23.63 16.61 36.34
CA TRP A 704 23.13 17.97 36.50
C TRP A 704 23.91 19.04 35.71
N ARG A 705 25.09 18.70 35.20
CA ARG A 705 26.01 19.65 34.55
C ARG A 705 26.53 19.20 33.18
N GLU A 706 26.58 17.90 32.96
CA GLU A 706 27.19 17.30 31.78
C GLU A 706 26.19 16.44 31.02
N VAL A 707 26.33 16.40 29.67
CA VAL A 707 25.55 15.52 28.79
C VAL A 707 26.48 14.91 27.75
N VAL A 708 26.33 13.59 27.51
CA VAL A 708 27.06 12.87 26.45
C VAL A 708 26.11 11.99 25.68
N TYR A 709 26.30 11.97 24.35
CA TYR A 709 25.47 11.18 23.44
C TYR A 709 26.27 10.03 22.84
N PHE A 710 25.61 8.87 22.70
CA PHE A 710 26.18 7.68 22.06
C PHE A 710 25.21 7.15 21.00
N TYR A 711 25.76 6.79 19.86
CA TYR A 711 25.04 6.07 18.82
C TYR A 711 25.16 4.56 19.03
N SER A 712 24.04 3.83 18.86
CA SER A 712 24.00 2.36 18.88
C SER A 712 23.07 1.82 17.80
N GLU A 713 23.41 0.69 17.21
CA GLU A 713 22.54 -0.04 16.30
C GLU A 713 21.52 -0.90 17.04
N THR A 714 21.73 -1.18 18.31
CA THR A 714 20.85 -2.00 19.15
C THR A 714 20.38 -1.21 20.38
N ARG A 715 19.26 -1.66 20.97
CA ARG A 715 18.69 -1.14 22.23
C ARG A 715 19.24 -1.88 23.47
N GLU A 716 20.20 -2.75 23.32
CA GLU A 716 20.68 -3.59 24.41
C GLU A 716 21.38 -2.80 25.51
N GLY A 717 20.98 -3.03 26.76
CA GLY A 717 21.57 -2.39 27.95
C GLY A 717 23.05 -2.74 28.17
N SER A 718 23.52 -3.86 27.62
CA SER A 718 24.95 -4.24 27.60
C SER A 718 25.83 -3.22 26.90
N PHE A 719 25.32 -2.53 25.89
CA PHE A 719 26.00 -1.44 25.19
C PHE A 719 26.31 -0.27 26.15
N VAL A 720 25.38 0.03 27.05
CA VAL A 720 25.52 1.09 28.05
C VAL A 720 26.68 0.79 28.99
N LEU A 721 26.74 -0.44 29.48
CA LEU A 721 27.82 -0.89 30.37
C LEU A 721 29.20 -0.90 29.70
N TYR A 722 29.28 -1.34 28.44
CA TYR A 722 30.55 -1.47 27.75
C TYR A 722 31.14 -0.14 27.20
N LYS A 723 30.32 0.88 27.03
CA LYS A 723 30.75 2.20 26.49
C LYS A 723 30.82 3.29 27.56
N ALA A 724 30.17 3.12 28.70
CA ALA A 724 30.10 4.09 29.79
C ALA A 724 31.01 3.72 30.98
N LEU A 725 31.33 2.47 31.16
CA LEU A 725 32.32 1.95 32.13
C LEU A 725 33.63 1.60 31.40
#